data_388099184f7fb078c20788707db561a4
#
_entry.id   388099184f7fb078c20788707db561a4
#
_cell.length_a   1.000
_cell.length_b   1.000
_cell.length_c   1.000
_cell.angle_alpha   90.00
_cell.angle_beta   90.00
_cell.angle_gamma   90.00
#
_symmetry.space_group_name_H-M   'P 1'
#
loop_
_entity.id
_entity.type
_entity.pdbx_description
1 polymer ?
#
loop_
_entity_poly.entity_id
_entity_poly.type
_entity_poly.pdbx_seq_one_letter_code
_entity_poly.pdbx_strand_id
1 'polypeptide(L)'
;MSVLTGAGRDPVHRVLESLNTSTVNAFTTQWVVSVCLWGWPAGVGAVSLLPHLPQGATYWLLLVVSSTCCICGRWASSWGRWLLLPGVAGLGLGWGIWHAQGLMDARLPEVQHGSDFPLTVEVVSLPEVSPATFRFGRAEGESGPAYDIRFTARVNAPAPAFLLDRTLSVRWYGVPEAQRHQLRNGSHWRMTLRLKTPRGSINPHTFDYEAWLLQRGIAATGYVRSRDGVPELVAEGRGFGYFREVLRDGLSGQSREGEGQVITQAPVMAALLLGDRSDLEPETRELLRNTGTAHLLAISGLHVGMVAAIGLLLGRLISWLIGLYRPLSPGLLPAITALLCAGSYTLVAGAPLSAQRALIMTAVLLLAWLWRRRIGAGSGFALALAAVVTWQPLAPLNAGFWLSFGAVAGLLLGYSGRLRIPATENVDEKRFKFRIRDWLYNLTRSQWLIFVCLLVPSALIFSGVSFSGLLLNLMAIPWVGFLVLPVLLLAGVVLSLGYLFPGILNGSVLPVLLNYVDWQLSCLLDFLAAGEQLAPGWQPLTIVDPLLAGLALLAVLLLILPRGFPGRYLGYVLPVLLVFGWTARGEPGLPVSVPDGNGESLSVTVLDVGQGLAIAVRSGGTSLVFDTGIDSPSGWSAGDSIVAPYLRGEGVRRVDALILSHGDRDHAGGLAGLLAVMPVDRGFAPGQLKARFSEAAIPTEPCIAGTSVVLGKQAGAFKLDWLWPESTALTGEENAHSCVALLQWRGHRILLTGDIPASVERRLASQYPDFAAVDLLVAPHHGSRSSSSLALVQWARPGRVVFSAGFRHHFGHPHPDVVERFAAAGSQIFNTAEMGAVRFEWSGEAENAVIRLARCRNRFWYKNSALCEDWRM
;
A
#
# COMPACT_ATOMS: atom_id res chain seq x y z
N MET A 1 -10.96 -30.18 86.68
CA MET A 1 -10.84 -28.81 86.02
C MET A 1 -9.76 -28.89 85.02
N SER A 2 -10.10 -28.94 83.72
CA SER A 2 -9.30 -28.56 82.55
C SER A 2 -9.99 -29.12 81.32
N VAL A 3 -10.91 -28.38 80.79
CA VAL A 3 -11.51 -28.60 79.47
C VAL A 3 -11.75 -27.21 78.87
N LEU A 4 -11.50 -27.08 77.61
CA LEU A 4 -11.80 -25.95 76.70
C LEU A 4 -10.61 -25.03 76.29
N THR A 5 -9.97 -25.38 75.22
CA THR A 5 -9.54 -24.42 74.18
C THR A 5 -9.40 -25.12 72.79
N GLY A 6 -10.56 -25.35 72.20
CA GLY A 6 -10.68 -25.69 70.77
C GLY A 6 -11.41 -24.56 70.03
N ALA A 7 -10.72 -23.47 69.70
CA ALA A 7 -11.34 -22.38 68.93
C ALA A 7 -11.55 -22.87 67.50
N GLY A 8 -12.73 -23.33 67.19
CA GLY A 8 -13.25 -23.58 65.89
C GLY A 8 -13.29 -22.25 65.08
N ARG A 9 -12.49 -22.12 64.07
CA ARG A 9 -12.62 -21.02 63.09
C ARG A 9 -14.05 -21.04 62.56
N ASP A 10 -14.69 -19.89 62.65
CA ASP A 10 -16.04 -19.58 62.17
C ASP A 10 -16.31 -20.09 60.78
N PRO A 11 -17.36 -20.87 60.51
CA PRO A 11 -17.70 -21.35 59.17
C PRO A 11 -17.83 -20.20 58.14
N VAL A 12 -18.24 -19.01 58.57
CA VAL A 12 -18.32 -17.80 57.72
C VAL A 12 -16.94 -17.35 57.28
N HIS A 13 -15.93 -17.47 58.18
CA HIS A 13 -14.57 -17.11 57.83
C HIS A 13 -13.96 -18.05 56.77
N ARG A 14 -14.29 -19.35 56.81
CA ARG A 14 -13.86 -20.32 55.77
C ARG A 14 -14.56 -20.10 54.44
N VAL A 15 -15.83 -19.71 54.41
CA VAL A 15 -16.56 -19.37 53.18
C VAL A 15 -16.03 -18.06 52.59
N LEU A 16 -15.73 -17.06 53.42
CA LEU A 16 -15.10 -15.80 52.93
C LEU A 16 -13.67 -16.01 52.41
N GLU A 17 -12.87 -16.84 53.06
CA GLU A 17 -11.55 -17.23 52.59
C GLU A 17 -11.62 -18.05 51.28
N SER A 18 -12.59 -18.97 51.15
CA SER A 18 -12.78 -19.74 49.90
C SER A 18 -13.32 -18.89 48.74
N LEU A 19 -14.21 -17.93 49.01
CA LEU A 19 -14.69 -16.95 48.01
C LEU A 19 -13.59 -15.99 47.64
N ASN A 20 -12.76 -15.56 48.60
CA ASN A 20 -11.65 -14.64 48.29
C ASN A 20 -10.53 -15.33 47.50
N THR A 21 -10.21 -16.59 47.81
CA THR A 21 -9.22 -17.38 47.04
C THR A 21 -9.72 -17.76 45.65
N SER A 22 -10.99 -18.07 45.47
CA SER A 22 -11.57 -18.39 44.17
C SER A 22 -11.67 -17.15 43.28
N THR A 23 -12.03 -15.99 43.80
CA THR A 23 -12.07 -14.72 43.05
C THR A 23 -10.69 -14.21 42.69
N VAL A 24 -9.71 -14.31 43.61
CA VAL A 24 -8.32 -13.96 43.36
C VAL A 24 -7.70 -14.88 42.28
N ASN A 25 -7.95 -16.19 42.35
CA ASN A 25 -7.48 -17.13 41.33
C ASN A 25 -8.13 -16.88 39.96
N ALA A 26 -9.42 -16.58 39.91
CA ALA A 26 -10.11 -16.24 38.68
C ALA A 26 -9.56 -14.94 38.07
N PHE A 27 -9.33 -13.92 38.86
CA PHE A 27 -8.77 -12.65 38.44
C PHE A 27 -7.33 -12.81 37.93
N THR A 28 -6.51 -13.59 38.64
CA THR A 28 -5.12 -13.85 38.21
C THR A 28 -5.03 -14.66 36.91
N THR A 29 -5.90 -15.64 36.72
CA THR A 29 -5.95 -16.43 35.46
C THR A 29 -6.41 -15.55 34.31
N GLN A 30 -7.39 -14.71 34.46
CA GLN A 30 -7.88 -13.80 33.45
C GLN A 30 -6.82 -12.76 33.08
N TRP A 31 -6.05 -12.24 34.02
CA TRP A 31 -4.95 -11.33 33.82
C TRP A 31 -3.83 -11.97 33.00
N VAL A 32 -3.38 -13.20 33.36
CA VAL A 32 -2.34 -13.94 32.61
C VAL A 32 -2.76 -14.18 31.16
N VAL A 33 -4.01 -14.62 30.95
CA VAL A 33 -4.54 -14.82 29.58
C VAL A 33 -4.55 -13.50 28.81
N SER A 34 -4.96 -12.40 29.42
CA SER A 34 -4.95 -11.08 28.78
C SER A 34 -3.54 -10.64 28.39
N VAL A 35 -2.56 -10.81 29.30
CA VAL A 35 -1.15 -10.48 29.03
C VAL A 35 -0.61 -11.29 27.85
N CYS A 36 -0.89 -12.60 27.78
CA CYS A 36 -0.45 -13.44 26.67
C CYS A 36 -1.13 -13.02 25.35
N LEU A 37 -2.43 -12.73 25.37
CA LEU A 37 -3.19 -12.33 24.18
C LEU A 37 -2.74 -10.99 23.59
N TRP A 38 -2.26 -10.04 24.39
CA TRP A 38 -1.79 -8.75 23.93
C TRP A 38 -0.26 -8.69 23.72
N GLY A 39 0.50 -9.40 24.58
CA GLY A 39 1.96 -9.46 24.51
C GLY A 39 2.45 -10.12 23.21
N TRP A 40 1.85 -11.23 22.84
CA TRP A 40 2.23 -11.97 21.62
C TRP A 40 2.12 -11.12 20.34
N PRO A 41 0.95 -10.55 19.98
CA PRO A 41 0.86 -9.74 18.77
C PRO A 41 1.71 -8.48 18.80
N ALA A 42 1.90 -7.88 19.99
CA ALA A 42 2.82 -6.75 20.12
C ALA A 42 4.27 -7.16 19.79
N GLY A 43 4.72 -8.30 20.28
CA GLY A 43 6.04 -8.84 19.97
C GLY A 43 6.21 -9.17 18.50
N VAL A 44 5.27 -9.93 17.91
CA VAL A 44 5.32 -10.26 16.48
C VAL A 44 5.32 -8.99 15.62
N GLY A 45 4.45 -8.02 15.94
CA GLY A 45 4.37 -6.75 15.19
C GLY A 45 5.65 -5.92 15.28
N ALA A 46 6.37 -6.00 16.39
CA ALA A 46 7.61 -5.26 16.61
C ALA A 46 8.72 -5.63 15.61
N VAL A 47 8.66 -6.81 14.96
CA VAL A 47 9.63 -7.19 13.93
C VAL A 47 9.67 -6.17 12.79
N SER A 48 8.54 -5.56 12.44
CA SER A 48 8.44 -4.55 11.38
C SER A 48 9.17 -3.23 11.70
N LEU A 49 9.56 -3.03 12.95
CA LEU A 49 10.29 -1.85 13.41
C LEU A 49 11.80 -2.07 13.50
N LEU A 50 12.26 -3.32 13.37
CA LEU A 50 13.68 -3.64 13.51
C LEU A 50 14.48 -3.10 12.33
N PRO A 51 15.65 -2.50 12.61
CA PRO A 51 16.61 -2.11 11.58
C PRO A 51 17.32 -3.31 10.96
N HIS A 52 17.61 -4.32 11.77
CA HIS A 52 18.28 -5.57 11.38
C HIS A 52 17.61 -6.74 12.08
N LEU A 53 17.59 -7.89 11.41
CA LEU A 53 17.11 -9.11 12.03
C LEU A 53 18.24 -9.73 12.87
N PRO A 54 18.05 -9.95 14.19
CA PRO A 54 18.99 -10.67 15.01
C PRO A 54 19.26 -12.08 14.47
N GLN A 55 20.53 -12.47 14.39
CA GLN A 55 20.96 -13.77 13.88
C GLN A 55 21.88 -14.47 14.87
N GLY A 56 22.07 -15.77 14.71
CA GLY A 56 23.01 -16.56 15.51
C GLY A 56 22.75 -16.44 17.03
N ALA A 57 23.79 -16.14 17.79
CA ALA A 57 23.73 -16.10 19.26
C ALA A 57 22.74 -15.08 19.81
N THR A 58 22.57 -13.93 19.16
CA THR A 58 21.65 -12.87 19.61
C THR A 58 20.19 -13.31 19.51
N TYR A 59 19.83 -14.05 18.46
CA TYR A 59 18.50 -14.64 18.31
C TYR A 59 18.20 -15.67 19.41
N TRP A 60 19.14 -16.58 19.65
CA TRP A 60 18.99 -17.61 20.69
C TRP A 60 18.94 -17.00 22.10
N LEU A 61 19.75 -15.97 22.36
CA LEU A 61 19.70 -15.24 23.62
C LEU A 61 18.32 -14.60 23.86
N LEU A 62 17.73 -13.98 22.83
CA LEU A 62 16.37 -13.44 22.91
C LEU A 62 15.36 -14.52 23.33
N LEU A 63 15.41 -15.69 22.68
CA LEU A 63 14.50 -16.80 23.00
C LEU A 63 14.69 -17.34 24.42
N VAL A 64 15.95 -17.52 24.85
CA VAL A 64 16.28 -18.01 26.20
C VAL A 64 15.80 -17.02 27.26
N VAL A 65 16.14 -15.73 27.12
CA VAL A 65 15.70 -14.70 28.07
C VAL A 65 14.17 -14.62 28.13
N SER A 66 13.50 -14.63 26.97
CA SER A 66 12.04 -14.59 26.90
C SER A 66 11.38 -15.81 27.54
N SER A 67 11.91 -16.99 27.29
CA SER A 67 11.44 -18.24 27.91
C SER A 67 11.66 -18.22 29.43
N THR A 68 12.81 -17.76 29.89
CA THR A 68 13.12 -17.60 31.32
C THR A 68 12.14 -16.61 31.98
N CYS A 69 11.86 -15.48 31.34
CA CYS A 69 10.86 -14.53 31.84
C CYS A 69 9.47 -15.16 31.94
N CYS A 70 9.07 -15.99 30.98
CA CYS A 70 7.78 -16.71 31.04
C CYS A 70 7.75 -17.72 32.19
N ILE A 71 8.82 -18.50 32.38
CA ILE A 71 8.94 -19.50 33.46
C ILE A 71 8.93 -18.79 34.81
N CYS A 72 9.81 -17.82 35.03
CA CYS A 72 9.88 -17.06 36.26
C CYS A 72 8.56 -16.33 36.54
N GLY A 73 7.94 -15.72 35.57
CA GLY A 73 6.67 -15.02 35.69
C GLY A 73 5.50 -15.95 36.08
N ARG A 74 5.52 -17.22 35.65
CA ARG A 74 4.53 -18.23 35.99
C ARG A 74 4.62 -18.66 37.48
N TRP A 75 5.83 -18.77 38.01
CA TRP A 75 6.11 -19.27 39.35
C TRP A 75 6.24 -18.14 40.38
N ALA A 76 6.34 -16.89 39.93
CA ALA A 76 6.54 -15.76 40.82
C ALA A 76 5.28 -15.32 41.55
N SER A 77 5.47 -14.58 42.64
CA SER A 77 4.45 -13.85 43.36
C SER A 77 3.76 -12.81 42.46
N SER A 78 2.75 -12.11 42.96
CA SER A 78 1.92 -11.16 42.18
C SER A 78 2.74 -10.17 41.33
N TRP A 79 3.83 -9.64 41.84
CA TRP A 79 4.71 -8.69 41.11
C TRP A 79 5.55 -9.37 40.01
N GLY A 80 6.05 -10.58 40.27
CA GLY A 80 6.87 -11.30 39.30
C GLY A 80 6.09 -11.74 38.05
N ARG A 81 4.77 -11.79 38.10
CA ARG A 81 3.91 -12.11 36.94
C ARG A 81 4.01 -11.09 35.80
N TRP A 82 4.43 -9.86 36.07
CA TRP A 82 4.70 -8.86 35.06
C TRP A 82 5.78 -9.30 34.06
N LEU A 83 6.66 -10.24 34.45
CA LEU A 83 7.66 -10.85 33.56
C LEU A 83 7.02 -11.63 32.40
N LEU A 84 5.76 -12.05 32.55
CA LEU A 84 5.05 -12.73 31.44
C LEU A 84 4.87 -11.83 30.21
N LEU A 85 4.69 -10.52 30.39
CA LEU A 85 4.48 -9.59 29.29
C LEU A 85 5.72 -9.51 28.39
N PRO A 86 6.91 -9.12 28.87
CA PRO A 86 8.12 -9.12 28.05
C PRO A 86 8.51 -10.53 27.58
N GLY A 87 8.27 -11.57 28.36
CA GLY A 87 8.53 -12.96 27.97
C GLY A 87 7.71 -13.37 26.75
N VAL A 88 6.38 -13.21 26.81
CA VAL A 88 5.49 -13.55 25.69
C VAL A 88 5.71 -12.64 24.49
N ALA A 89 5.96 -11.34 24.72
CA ALA A 89 6.29 -10.42 23.63
C ALA A 89 7.63 -10.79 22.96
N GLY A 90 8.65 -11.16 23.74
CA GLY A 90 9.93 -11.61 23.21
C GLY A 90 9.84 -12.92 22.41
N LEU A 91 9.02 -13.88 22.85
CA LEU A 91 8.73 -15.08 22.06
C LEU A 91 7.99 -14.75 20.75
N GLY A 92 7.01 -13.83 20.82
CA GLY A 92 6.32 -13.33 19.62
C GLY A 92 7.27 -12.64 18.65
N LEU A 93 8.19 -11.82 19.17
CA LEU A 93 9.26 -11.19 18.38
C LEU A 93 10.16 -12.25 17.73
N GLY A 94 10.57 -13.27 18.49
CA GLY A 94 11.36 -14.40 17.95
C GLY A 94 10.64 -15.12 16.80
N TRP A 95 9.34 -15.37 16.93
CA TRP A 95 8.52 -15.93 15.86
C TRP A 95 8.52 -15.04 14.61
N GLY A 96 8.31 -13.73 14.79
CA GLY A 96 8.34 -12.75 13.71
C GLY A 96 9.70 -12.69 13.00
N ILE A 97 10.81 -12.71 13.78
CA ILE A 97 12.18 -12.73 13.24
C ILE A 97 12.42 -13.99 12.42
N TRP A 98 12.09 -15.17 12.94
CA TRP A 98 12.25 -16.44 12.23
C TRP A 98 11.54 -16.43 10.88
N HIS A 99 10.28 -15.98 10.84
CA HIS A 99 9.51 -15.89 9.61
C HIS A 99 10.11 -14.87 8.63
N ALA A 100 10.50 -13.70 9.13
CA ALA A 100 11.10 -12.65 8.31
C ALA A 100 12.44 -13.09 7.71
N GLN A 101 13.30 -13.78 8.48
CA GLN A 101 14.55 -14.37 7.98
C GLN A 101 14.29 -15.35 6.85
N GLY A 102 13.33 -16.29 7.03
CA GLY A 102 12.99 -17.26 5.98
C GLY A 102 12.55 -16.59 4.67
N LEU A 103 11.82 -15.46 4.74
CA LEU A 103 11.44 -14.70 3.55
C LEU A 103 12.62 -13.94 2.93
N MET A 104 13.52 -13.39 3.74
CA MET A 104 14.73 -12.71 3.26
C MET A 104 15.68 -13.68 2.59
N ASP A 105 15.90 -14.87 3.18
CA ASP A 105 16.75 -15.92 2.63
C ASP A 105 16.18 -16.55 1.34
N ALA A 106 14.85 -16.42 1.17
CA ALA A 106 14.19 -16.89 -0.04
C ALA A 106 14.40 -15.96 -1.25
N ARG A 107 14.87 -14.73 -1.06
CA ARG A 107 15.09 -13.76 -2.13
C ARG A 107 16.21 -14.18 -3.06
N LEU A 108 16.06 -13.83 -4.35
CA LEU A 108 17.11 -14.00 -5.35
C LEU A 108 18.39 -13.28 -4.91
N PRO A 109 19.54 -13.97 -4.84
CA PRO A 109 20.82 -13.34 -4.52
C PRO A 109 21.16 -12.23 -5.51
N GLU A 110 21.74 -11.12 -5.04
CA GLU A 110 22.08 -10.00 -5.92
C GLU A 110 23.08 -10.34 -7.03
N VAL A 111 23.95 -11.31 -6.80
CA VAL A 111 24.90 -11.81 -7.80
C VAL A 111 24.14 -12.35 -9.04
N GLN A 112 22.94 -12.87 -8.85
CA GLN A 112 22.09 -13.44 -9.90
C GLN A 112 21.14 -12.39 -10.52
N HIS A 113 21.21 -11.11 -10.12
CA HIS A 113 20.37 -10.06 -10.67
C HIS A 113 20.61 -9.86 -12.16
N GLY A 114 19.54 -9.95 -12.96
CA GLY A 114 19.61 -9.79 -14.42
C GLY A 114 20.06 -11.04 -15.17
N SER A 115 20.27 -12.17 -14.47
CA SER A 115 20.61 -13.44 -15.12
C SER A 115 19.40 -14.11 -15.75
N ASP A 116 19.64 -14.88 -16.80
CA ASP A 116 18.64 -15.63 -17.54
C ASP A 116 18.58 -17.08 -17.06
N PHE A 117 17.38 -17.56 -16.77
CA PHE A 117 17.12 -18.91 -16.25
C PHE A 117 16.10 -19.61 -17.12
N PRO A 118 16.44 -20.73 -17.77
CA PRO A 118 15.45 -21.62 -18.36
C PRO A 118 14.73 -22.41 -17.26
N LEU A 119 13.46 -22.12 -17.04
CA LEU A 119 12.68 -22.65 -15.93
C LEU A 119 11.36 -23.26 -16.42
N THR A 120 10.91 -24.28 -15.68
CA THR A 120 9.53 -24.73 -15.75
C THR A 120 8.77 -24.07 -14.60
N VAL A 121 7.70 -23.34 -14.92
CA VAL A 121 6.94 -22.58 -13.93
C VAL A 121 5.45 -22.91 -14.01
N GLU A 122 4.79 -22.93 -12.88
CA GLU A 122 3.35 -23.02 -12.74
C GLU A 122 2.77 -21.61 -12.54
N VAL A 123 1.76 -21.25 -13.30
CA VAL A 123 1.02 -20.01 -13.12
C VAL A 123 0.08 -20.12 -11.91
N VAL A 124 0.31 -19.34 -10.85
CA VAL A 124 -0.44 -19.46 -9.58
C VAL A 124 -1.40 -18.29 -9.30
N SER A 125 -1.37 -17.23 -10.12
CA SER A 125 -2.34 -16.13 -10.05
C SER A 125 -3.23 -16.09 -11.27
N LEU A 126 -4.34 -15.36 -11.19
CA LEU A 126 -5.06 -14.96 -12.41
C LEU A 126 -4.13 -14.04 -13.22
N PRO A 127 -3.93 -14.30 -14.53
CA PRO A 127 -3.14 -13.42 -15.38
C PRO A 127 -3.83 -12.06 -15.56
N GLU A 128 -3.07 -11.00 -15.31
CA GLU A 128 -3.49 -9.61 -15.57
C GLU A 128 -3.10 -9.26 -17.01
N VAL A 129 -4.07 -9.04 -17.88
CA VAL A 129 -3.86 -8.79 -19.30
C VAL A 129 -4.05 -7.32 -19.60
N SER A 130 -3.12 -6.72 -20.32
CA SER A 130 -3.24 -5.36 -20.85
C SER A 130 -2.86 -5.34 -22.34
N PRO A 131 -3.46 -4.44 -23.15
CA PRO A 131 -3.04 -4.27 -24.54
C PRO A 131 -1.56 -3.93 -24.59
N ALA A 132 -0.80 -4.56 -25.50
CA ALA A 132 0.62 -4.25 -25.67
C ALA A 132 0.76 -2.88 -26.32
N THR A 133 1.44 -1.97 -25.65
CA THR A 133 1.68 -0.60 -26.12
C THR A 133 2.91 -0.52 -26.99
N PHE A 134 3.83 -1.48 -26.87
CA PHE A 134 5.06 -1.57 -27.67
C PHE A 134 5.23 -2.94 -28.30
N ARG A 135 5.66 -2.96 -29.55
CA ARG A 135 5.98 -4.19 -30.32
C ARG A 135 7.36 -4.77 -29.97
N PHE A 136 7.79 -4.70 -28.73
CA PHE A 136 9.04 -5.33 -28.31
C PHE A 136 8.88 -6.85 -28.25
N GLY A 137 9.70 -7.58 -29.01
CA GLY A 137 9.77 -9.04 -28.94
C GLY A 137 8.98 -9.81 -30.00
N ARG A 138 8.33 -9.14 -30.94
CA ARG A 138 7.72 -9.81 -32.10
C ARG A 138 8.79 -10.22 -33.14
N ALA A 139 8.60 -11.42 -33.70
CA ALA A 139 9.29 -11.78 -34.92
C ALA A 139 8.81 -10.87 -36.06
N GLU A 140 9.71 -10.45 -36.95
CA GLU A 140 9.35 -9.68 -38.14
C GLU A 140 8.34 -10.48 -38.96
N GLY A 141 7.10 -9.97 -39.08
CA GLY A 141 6.03 -10.57 -39.88
C GLY A 141 4.77 -11.00 -39.13
N GLU A 142 4.74 -10.98 -37.79
CA GLU A 142 3.51 -11.28 -37.05
C GLU A 142 2.54 -10.09 -37.07
N SER A 143 1.45 -10.21 -37.82
CA SER A 143 0.31 -9.28 -37.83
C SER A 143 -0.80 -9.77 -36.87
N GLY A 144 -1.21 -8.94 -35.89
CA GLY A 144 -2.32 -9.27 -34.98
C GLY A 144 -2.21 -8.53 -33.64
N PRO A 145 -3.23 -8.59 -32.80
CA PRO A 145 -3.19 -8.01 -31.45
C PRO A 145 -2.12 -8.69 -30.59
N ALA A 146 -1.45 -7.91 -29.77
CA ALA A 146 -0.48 -8.40 -28.80
C ALA A 146 -0.83 -7.87 -27.42
N TYR A 147 -0.44 -8.60 -26.39
CA TYR A 147 -0.79 -8.32 -25.00
C TYR A 147 0.44 -8.35 -24.12
N ASP A 148 0.44 -7.49 -23.11
CA ASP A 148 1.36 -7.57 -21.99
C ASP A 148 0.65 -8.28 -20.84
N ILE A 149 1.22 -9.37 -20.35
CA ILE A 149 0.59 -10.18 -19.32
C ILE A 149 1.47 -10.21 -18.08
N ARG A 150 0.88 -9.89 -16.93
CA ARG A 150 1.51 -10.02 -15.63
C ARG A 150 0.89 -11.16 -14.84
N PHE A 151 1.72 -12.03 -14.28
CA PHE A 151 1.28 -13.15 -13.46
C PHE A 151 2.29 -13.50 -12.38
N THR A 152 1.81 -14.24 -11.39
CA THR A 152 2.66 -14.84 -10.37
C THR A 152 2.89 -16.29 -10.73
N ALA A 153 4.16 -16.72 -10.70
CA ALA A 153 4.57 -18.06 -11.05
C ALA A 153 5.28 -18.76 -9.90
N ARG A 154 5.11 -20.05 -9.75
CA ARG A 154 5.89 -20.93 -8.86
C ARG A 154 6.87 -21.71 -9.70
N VAL A 155 8.12 -21.78 -9.24
CA VAL A 155 9.17 -22.52 -9.95
C VAL A 155 9.08 -24.00 -9.62
N ASN A 156 9.00 -24.85 -10.63
CA ASN A 156 8.96 -26.31 -10.51
C ASN A 156 10.31 -26.93 -10.91
N ALA A 157 10.53 -28.16 -10.51
CA ALA A 157 11.70 -28.92 -10.94
C ALA A 157 11.62 -29.24 -12.45
N PRO A 158 12.76 -29.25 -13.17
CA PRO A 158 14.12 -29.01 -12.69
C PRO A 158 14.42 -27.50 -12.59
N ALA A 159 15.02 -27.08 -11.46
CA ALA A 159 15.43 -25.71 -11.22
C ALA A 159 16.62 -25.67 -10.24
N PRO A 160 17.41 -24.58 -10.22
CA PRO A 160 18.41 -24.36 -9.17
C PRO A 160 17.77 -24.41 -7.77
N ALA A 161 18.46 -25.00 -6.79
CA ALA A 161 17.91 -25.21 -5.44
C ALA A 161 17.42 -23.93 -4.77
N PHE A 162 18.05 -22.78 -5.03
CA PHE A 162 17.67 -21.48 -4.46
C PHE A 162 16.39 -20.90 -5.12
N LEU A 163 15.96 -21.42 -6.28
CA LEU A 163 14.73 -21.00 -6.98
C LEU A 163 13.58 -22.01 -6.82
N LEU A 164 13.87 -23.27 -6.49
CA LEU A 164 12.87 -24.32 -6.40
C LEU A 164 11.77 -23.94 -5.40
N ASP A 165 10.51 -24.15 -5.79
CA ASP A 165 9.30 -23.78 -5.03
C ASP A 165 9.16 -22.29 -4.67
N ARG A 166 10.00 -21.43 -5.25
CA ARG A 166 9.90 -19.98 -5.04
C ARG A 166 8.82 -19.36 -5.89
N THR A 167 8.20 -18.33 -5.32
CA THR A 167 7.18 -17.53 -5.99
C THR A 167 7.83 -16.33 -6.67
N LEU A 168 7.56 -16.18 -7.96
CA LEU A 168 8.09 -15.11 -8.82
C LEU A 168 6.95 -14.22 -9.31
N SER A 169 7.22 -12.92 -9.47
CA SER A 169 6.34 -12.00 -10.21
C SER A 169 6.90 -11.81 -11.62
N VAL A 170 6.19 -12.31 -12.61
CA VAL A 170 6.65 -12.38 -14.00
C VAL A 170 5.80 -11.48 -14.89
N ARG A 171 6.47 -10.80 -15.85
CA ARG A 171 5.81 -10.11 -16.97
C ARG A 171 6.18 -10.78 -18.27
N TRP A 172 5.20 -10.95 -19.14
CA TRP A 172 5.41 -11.44 -20.51
C TRP A 172 4.89 -10.40 -21.47
N TYR A 173 5.82 -9.79 -22.20
CA TYR A 173 5.54 -8.68 -23.11
C TYR A 173 5.26 -9.19 -24.53
N GLY A 174 4.30 -8.56 -25.21
CA GLY A 174 4.01 -8.82 -26.61
C GLY A 174 3.45 -10.21 -26.90
N VAL A 175 2.68 -10.79 -25.98
CA VAL A 175 2.10 -12.13 -26.09
C VAL A 175 1.09 -12.18 -27.23
N PRO A 176 1.23 -13.12 -28.21
CA PRO A 176 0.23 -13.33 -29.26
C PRO A 176 -1.10 -13.83 -28.69
N GLU A 177 -2.20 -13.52 -29.39
CA GLU A 177 -3.56 -13.93 -29.00
C GLU A 177 -3.67 -15.44 -28.69
N ALA A 178 -3.07 -16.28 -29.51
CA ALA A 178 -3.12 -17.74 -29.34
C ALA A 178 -2.50 -18.19 -27.99
N GLN A 179 -1.35 -17.61 -27.59
CA GLN A 179 -0.68 -17.94 -26.35
C GLN A 179 -1.38 -17.28 -25.15
N ARG A 180 -2.01 -16.12 -25.32
CA ARG A 180 -2.83 -15.48 -24.29
C ARG A 180 -3.89 -16.41 -23.77
N HIS A 181 -4.64 -17.09 -24.65
CA HIS A 181 -5.70 -18.00 -24.26
C HIS A 181 -5.19 -19.28 -23.58
N GLN A 182 -3.94 -19.64 -23.81
CA GLN A 182 -3.30 -20.82 -23.19
C GLN A 182 -2.68 -20.51 -21.82
N LEU A 183 -2.33 -19.22 -21.55
CA LEU A 183 -1.75 -18.82 -20.28
C LEU A 183 -2.83 -18.73 -19.21
N ARG A 184 -3.15 -19.87 -18.62
CA ARG A 184 -4.21 -20.04 -17.63
C ARG A 184 -3.61 -20.34 -16.25
N ASN A 185 -4.34 -20.01 -15.19
CA ASN A 185 -3.95 -20.40 -13.84
C ASN A 185 -3.83 -21.93 -13.73
N GLY A 186 -2.75 -22.41 -13.07
CA GLY A 186 -2.42 -23.82 -12.98
C GLY A 186 -1.77 -24.41 -14.25
N SER A 187 -1.54 -23.61 -15.32
CA SER A 187 -0.78 -24.06 -16.47
C SER A 187 0.72 -24.09 -16.18
N HIS A 188 1.40 -25.07 -16.77
CA HIS A 188 2.84 -25.22 -16.64
C HIS A 188 3.52 -24.81 -17.94
N TRP A 189 4.50 -23.93 -17.82
CA TRP A 189 5.21 -23.38 -18.94
C TRP A 189 6.71 -23.56 -18.80
N ARG A 190 7.38 -23.94 -19.87
CA ARG A 190 8.83 -23.89 -19.98
C ARG A 190 9.19 -22.59 -20.69
N MET A 191 9.92 -21.72 -20.00
CA MET A 191 10.29 -20.42 -20.53
C MET A 191 11.61 -19.92 -19.95
N THR A 192 12.34 -19.11 -20.69
CA THR A 192 13.53 -18.42 -20.19
C THR A 192 13.11 -17.12 -19.52
N LEU A 193 13.41 -17.00 -18.23
CA LEU A 193 13.09 -15.82 -17.42
C LEU A 193 14.36 -15.05 -17.07
N ARG A 194 14.38 -13.75 -17.37
CA ARG A 194 15.36 -12.83 -16.80
C ARG A 194 14.88 -12.39 -15.44
N LEU A 195 15.57 -12.84 -14.38
CA LEU A 195 15.18 -12.59 -13.01
C LEU A 195 15.93 -11.39 -12.42
N LYS A 196 15.22 -10.61 -11.63
CA LYS A 196 15.74 -9.46 -10.89
C LYS A 196 15.47 -9.65 -9.38
N THR A 197 16.43 -9.28 -8.57
CA THR A 197 16.25 -9.20 -7.11
C THR A 197 15.06 -8.29 -6.79
N PRO A 198 14.20 -8.64 -5.82
CA PRO A 198 13.09 -7.79 -5.41
C PRO A 198 13.60 -6.45 -4.90
N ARG A 199 13.48 -5.42 -5.72
CA ARG A 199 13.92 -4.06 -5.42
C ARG A 199 12.93 -3.07 -5.98
N GLY A 200 12.67 -1.99 -5.22
CA GLY A 200 11.78 -0.89 -5.61
C GLY A 200 12.45 0.45 -5.43
N SER A 201 11.85 1.47 -6.01
CA SER A 201 12.20 2.87 -5.76
C SER A 201 11.85 3.23 -4.32
N ILE A 202 12.80 3.81 -3.59
CA ILE A 202 12.62 4.18 -2.19
C ILE A 202 12.64 5.70 -2.06
N ASN A 203 11.47 6.24 -1.75
CA ASN A 203 11.27 7.66 -1.51
C ASN A 203 10.50 7.88 -0.20
N PRO A 204 10.66 9.04 0.47
CA PRO A 204 9.77 9.42 1.56
C PRO A 204 8.32 9.51 1.08
N HIS A 205 7.36 9.13 1.93
CA HIS A 205 5.92 9.26 1.71
C HIS A 205 5.34 8.49 0.51
N THR A 206 6.12 7.63 -0.14
CA THR A 206 5.68 6.81 -1.25
C THR A 206 5.42 5.35 -0.83
N PHE A 207 4.81 4.59 -1.73
CA PHE A 207 4.53 3.19 -1.51
C PHE A 207 5.81 2.35 -1.45
N ASP A 208 5.98 1.57 -0.38
CA ASP A 208 7.13 0.67 -0.22
C ASP A 208 6.89 -0.65 -0.97
N TYR A 209 7.36 -0.69 -2.22
CA TYR A 209 7.21 -1.85 -3.08
C TYR A 209 8.04 -3.06 -2.59
N GLU A 210 9.20 -2.84 -1.96
CA GLU A 210 10.04 -3.92 -1.42
C GLU A 210 9.36 -4.61 -0.22
N ALA A 211 8.76 -3.83 0.69
CA ALA A 211 7.98 -4.37 1.79
C ALA A 211 6.76 -5.15 1.28
N TRP A 212 6.11 -4.65 0.22
CA TRP A 212 4.97 -5.32 -0.40
C TRP A 212 5.35 -6.66 -1.05
N LEU A 213 6.48 -6.73 -1.77
CA LEU A 213 7.01 -7.98 -2.33
C LEU A 213 7.36 -8.97 -1.24
N LEU A 214 8.05 -8.50 -0.18
CA LEU A 214 8.42 -9.32 0.97
C LEU A 214 7.19 -9.92 1.66
N GLN A 215 6.16 -9.10 1.93
CA GLN A 215 4.93 -9.55 2.57
C GLN A 215 4.22 -10.65 1.76
N ARG A 216 4.34 -10.61 0.42
CA ARG A 216 3.77 -11.60 -0.49
C ARG A 216 4.66 -12.81 -0.73
N GLY A 217 5.85 -12.84 -0.15
CA GLY A 217 6.83 -13.92 -0.33
C GLY A 217 7.36 -14.01 -1.76
N ILE A 218 7.38 -12.90 -2.51
CA ILE A 218 7.93 -12.85 -3.87
C ILE A 218 9.46 -12.88 -3.77
N ALA A 219 10.04 -13.99 -4.25
CA ALA A 219 11.48 -14.21 -4.20
C ALA A 219 12.25 -13.44 -5.27
N ALA A 220 11.66 -13.26 -6.45
CA ALA A 220 12.23 -12.47 -7.54
C ALA A 220 11.12 -11.85 -8.40
N THR A 221 11.46 -10.76 -9.06
CA THR A 221 10.69 -10.20 -10.18
C THR A 221 11.40 -10.53 -11.48
N GLY A 222 10.68 -10.58 -12.59
CA GLY A 222 11.33 -10.86 -13.87
C GLY A 222 10.41 -10.72 -15.06
N TYR A 223 10.96 -11.02 -16.22
CA TYR A 223 10.21 -11.03 -17.47
C TYR A 223 10.67 -12.15 -18.40
N VAL A 224 9.76 -12.55 -19.30
CA VAL A 224 9.99 -13.60 -20.28
C VAL A 224 10.92 -13.11 -21.38
N ARG A 225 11.93 -13.89 -21.70
CA ARG A 225 12.92 -13.65 -22.77
C ARG A 225 12.50 -14.38 -24.04
N SER A 226 11.56 -13.85 -24.80
CA SER A 226 11.05 -14.50 -26.02
C SER A 226 12.09 -14.64 -27.13
N ARG A 227 13.19 -13.86 -27.09
CA ARG A 227 14.30 -13.95 -28.07
C ARG A 227 15.16 -15.20 -27.87
N ASP A 228 15.18 -15.77 -26.66
CA ASP A 228 16.08 -16.89 -26.31
C ASP A 228 15.33 -18.25 -26.38
N GLY A 229 14.14 -18.27 -26.96
CA GLY A 229 13.29 -19.43 -27.19
C GLY A 229 11.81 -19.07 -27.02
N VAL A 230 10.97 -19.68 -27.81
CA VAL A 230 9.52 -19.52 -27.70
C VAL A 230 9.04 -20.24 -26.42
N PRO A 231 8.30 -19.55 -25.53
CA PRO A 231 7.70 -20.21 -24.38
C PRO A 231 6.82 -21.40 -24.79
N GLU A 232 7.03 -22.55 -24.15
CA GLU A 232 6.36 -23.81 -24.46
C GLU A 232 5.36 -24.16 -23.36
N LEU A 233 4.12 -24.45 -23.73
CA LEU A 233 3.11 -24.98 -22.84
C LEU A 233 3.39 -26.46 -22.55
N VAL A 234 3.74 -26.79 -21.31
CA VAL A 234 4.02 -28.17 -20.87
C VAL A 234 2.75 -28.89 -20.43
N ALA A 235 1.88 -28.17 -19.72
CA ALA A 235 0.59 -28.70 -19.29
C ALA A 235 -0.45 -27.58 -19.20
N GLU A 236 -1.67 -27.90 -19.61
CA GLU A 236 -2.81 -26.99 -19.50
C GLU A 236 -3.17 -26.69 -18.04
N GLY A 237 -3.83 -25.54 -17.83
CA GLY A 237 -4.30 -25.15 -16.53
C GLY A 237 -5.32 -26.10 -15.94
N ARG A 238 -5.11 -26.49 -14.68
CA ARG A 238 -6.00 -27.38 -13.92
C ARG A 238 -6.11 -26.92 -12.47
N GLY A 239 -7.07 -27.47 -11.76
CA GLY A 239 -7.24 -27.22 -10.34
C GLY A 239 -8.07 -25.99 -10.01
N PHE A 240 -7.95 -25.55 -8.75
CA PHE A 240 -8.83 -24.53 -8.20
C PHE A 240 -8.62 -23.14 -8.82
N GLY A 241 -7.39 -22.83 -9.17
CA GLY A 241 -7.07 -21.54 -9.82
C GLY A 241 -7.67 -21.44 -11.21
N TYR A 242 -7.62 -22.52 -12.00
CA TYR A 242 -8.29 -22.61 -13.29
C TYR A 242 -9.82 -22.49 -13.15
N PHE A 243 -10.40 -23.13 -12.15
CA PHE A 243 -11.83 -22.98 -11.84
C PHE A 243 -12.22 -21.52 -11.60
N ARG A 244 -11.41 -20.75 -10.85
CA ARG A 244 -11.65 -19.31 -10.65
C ARG A 244 -11.61 -18.52 -11.95
N GLU A 245 -10.73 -18.89 -12.86
CA GLU A 245 -10.65 -18.27 -14.18
C GLU A 245 -11.87 -18.56 -15.04
N VAL A 246 -12.36 -19.81 -15.01
CA VAL A 246 -13.63 -20.17 -15.67
C VAL A 246 -14.80 -19.36 -15.11
N LEU A 247 -14.84 -19.14 -13.80
CA LEU A 247 -15.85 -18.27 -13.19
C LEU A 247 -15.73 -16.82 -13.70
N ARG A 248 -14.50 -16.29 -13.83
CA ARG A 248 -14.27 -14.95 -14.38
C ARG A 248 -14.79 -14.84 -15.81
N ASP A 249 -14.41 -15.78 -16.67
CA ASP A 249 -14.85 -15.81 -18.05
C ASP A 249 -16.37 -15.91 -18.15
N GLY A 250 -17.02 -16.71 -17.27
CA GLY A 250 -18.47 -16.84 -17.20
C GLY A 250 -19.20 -15.57 -16.77
N LEU A 251 -18.57 -14.68 -15.97
CA LEU A 251 -19.14 -13.38 -15.58
C LEU A 251 -19.18 -12.39 -16.75
N SER A 252 -18.26 -12.48 -17.70
CA SER A 252 -18.22 -11.58 -18.86
C SER A 252 -19.32 -11.79 -19.87
N GLY A 253 -20.13 -12.86 -19.73
CA GLY A 253 -21.19 -13.21 -20.67
C GLY A 253 -20.68 -13.69 -22.04
N GLN A 254 -19.37 -13.77 -22.25
CA GLN A 254 -18.77 -14.28 -23.47
C GLN A 254 -18.90 -15.82 -23.51
N SER A 255 -19.95 -16.31 -24.14
CA SER A 255 -20.02 -17.72 -24.55
C SER A 255 -18.88 -17.99 -25.54
N ARG A 256 -18.34 -19.23 -25.52
CA ARG A 256 -17.33 -19.70 -26.49
C ARG A 256 -17.75 -19.57 -27.95
N GLU A 257 -19.01 -19.26 -28.22
CA GLU A 257 -19.65 -19.20 -29.55
C GLU A 257 -19.94 -17.77 -30.06
N GLY A 258 -19.48 -16.72 -29.35
CA GLY A 258 -19.51 -15.35 -29.89
C GLY A 258 -20.88 -14.63 -29.86
N GLU A 259 -21.98 -15.26 -29.46
CA GLU A 259 -23.34 -14.69 -29.36
C GLU A 259 -23.75 -14.45 -27.88
N GLY A 260 -22.95 -13.77 -27.10
CA GLY A 260 -23.26 -13.42 -25.71
C GLY A 260 -23.64 -11.96 -25.56
N GLN A 261 -24.61 -11.68 -24.68
CA GLN A 261 -24.91 -10.30 -24.26
C GLN A 261 -23.69 -9.75 -23.48
N VAL A 262 -23.16 -8.60 -23.89
CA VAL A 262 -22.04 -7.94 -23.21
C VAL A 262 -22.53 -7.45 -21.84
N ILE A 263 -21.91 -7.95 -20.77
CA ILE A 263 -22.13 -7.50 -19.38
C ILE A 263 -21.15 -6.35 -19.11
N THR A 264 -21.65 -5.14 -18.99
CA THR A 264 -20.85 -3.91 -18.88
C THR A 264 -20.03 -3.88 -17.58
N GLN A 265 -20.64 -4.28 -16.47
CA GLN A 265 -20.03 -4.25 -15.13
C GLN A 265 -19.36 -5.59 -14.75
N ALA A 266 -19.06 -6.44 -15.72
CA ALA A 266 -18.33 -7.69 -15.47
C ALA A 266 -17.01 -7.49 -14.69
N PRO A 267 -16.18 -6.47 -14.96
CA PRO A 267 -14.99 -6.19 -14.17
C PRO A 267 -15.27 -5.91 -12.68
N VAL A 268 -16.38 -5.20 -12.40
CA VAL A 268 -16.81 -4.92 -11.02
C VAL A 268 -17.32 -6.18 -10.34
N MET A 269 -18.07 -7.02 -11.07
CA MET A 269 -18.53 -8.34 -10.58
C MET A 269 -17.33 -9.25 -10.26
N ALA A 270 -16.32 -9.32 -11.13
CA ALA A 270 -15.09 -10.08 -10.91
C ALA A 270 -14.32 -9.57 -9.66
N ALA A 271 -14.26 -8.26 -9.46
CA ALA A 271 -13.64 -7.69 -8.27
C ALA A 271 -14.38 -8.09 -6.97
N LEU A 272 -15.72 -8.13 -6.99
CA LEU A 272 -16.55 -8.47 -5.82
C LEU A 272 -16.59 -9.98 -5.53
N LEU A 273 -16.62 -10.82 -6.57
CA LEU A 273 -16.74 -12.28 -6.40
C LEU A 273 -15.38 -12.98 -6.27
N LEU A 274 -14.44 -12.61 -7.14
CA LEU A 274 -13.15 -13.29 -7.30
C LEU A 274 -11.97 -12.51 -6.73
N GLY A 275 -12.17 -11.23 -6.37
CA GLY A 275 -11.10 -10.33 -5.93
C GLY A 275 -10.20 -9.85 -7.08
N ASP A 276 -10.59 -10.12 -8.32
CA ASP A 276 -9.85 -9.71 -9.51
C ASP A 276 -10.23 -8.28 -9.91
N ARG A 277 -9.22 -7.41 -10.00
CA ARG A 277 -9.39 -5.97 -10.31
C ARG A 277 -8.61 -5.58 -11.57
N SER A 278 -8.08 -6.57 -12.30
CA SER A 278 -7.22 -6.33 -13.46
C SER A 278 -7.92 -5.49 -14.53
N ASP A 279 -9.16 -5.83 -14.80
CA ASP A 279 -9.94 -5.27 -15.91
C ASP A 279 -10.79 -4.04 -15.53
N LEU A 280 -10.60 -3.51 -14.30
CA LEU A 280 -11.30 -2.29 -13.87
C LEU A 280 -10.76 -1.07 -14.63
N GLU A 281 -11.65 -0.28 -15.18
CA GLU A 281 -11.34 0.98 -15.85
C GLU A 281 -10.73 2.01 -14.88
N PRO A 282 -9.74 2.82 -15.33
CA PRO A 282 -9.13 3.87 -14.52
C PRO A 282 -10.17 4.84 -13.94
N GLU A 283 -11.16 5.23 -14.74
CA GLU A 283 -12.22 6.16 -14.38
C GLU A 283 -13.09 5.60 -13.24
N THR A 284 -13.46 4.32 -13.31
CA THR A 284 -14.19 3.63 -12.23
C THR A 284 -13.36 3.56 -10.94
N ARG A 285 -12.06 3.30 -11.05
CA ARG A 285 -11.15 3.29 -9.87
C ARG A 285 -11.07 4.67 -9.23
N GLU A 286 -11.00 5.71 -10.05
CA GLU A 286 -10.94 7.10 -9.58
C GLU A 286 -12.24 7.54 -8.92
N LEU A 287 -13.39 7.28 -9.54
CA LEU A 287 -14.71 7.53 -8.96
C LEU A 287 -14.85 6.89 -7.58
N LEU A 288 -14.49 5.61 -7.45
CA LEU A 288 -14.59 4.90 -6.18
C LEU A 288 -13.60 5.43 -5.12
N ARG A 289 -12.43 5.89 -5.53
CA ARG A 289 -11.47 6.57 -4.63
C ARG A 289 -12.03 7.89 -4.14
N ASN A 290 -12.52 8.74 -5.04
CA ASN A 290 -13.01 10.07 -4.74
C ASN A 290 -14.25 10.04 -3.85
N THR A 291 -15.16 9.09 -4.11
CA THR A 291 -16.36 8.86 -3.29
C THR A 291 -16.06 8.09 -1.99
N GLY A 292 -14.83 7.65 -1.73
CA GLY A 292 -14.46 6.88 -0.54
C GLY A 292 -15.07 5.47 -0.49
N THR A 293 -15.54 4.96 -1.62
CA THR A 293 -16.20 3.64 -1.74
C THR A 293 -15.26 2.55 -2.28
N ALA A 294 -14.00 2.86 -2.58
CA ALA A 294 -13.01 1.91 -3.10
C ALA A 294 -12.84 0.65 -2.24
N HIS A 295 -13.13 0.74 -0.94
CA HIS A 295 -13.08 -0.40 -0.02
C HIS A 295 -14.21 -1.43 -0.29
N LEU A 296 -15.29 -1.07 -1.00
CA LEU A 296 -16.36 -2.00 -1.39
C LEU A 296 -15.89 -3.02 -2.42
N LEU A 297 -14.99 -2.61 -3.35
CA LEU A 297 -14.37 -3.54 -4.30
C LEU A 297 -13.31 -4.43 -3.65
N ALA A 298 -12.80 -4.04 -2.49
CA ALA A 298 -11.97 -4.94 -1.71
C ALA A 298 -12.89 -5.97 -1.03
N ILE A 299 -12.65 -7.24 -1.24
CA ILE A 299 -13.37 -8.27 -0.48
C ILE A 299 -13.18 -7.97 1.00
N SER A 300 -14.26 -7.52 1.62
CA SER A 300 -14.25 -6.96 2.97
C SER A 300 -14.68 -7.98 4.02
N GLY A 301 -14.43 -7.65 5.28
CA GLY A 301 -14.95 -8.43 6.39
C GLY A 301 -16.47 -8.55 6.41
N LEU A 302 -17.17 -7.55 5.86
CA LEU A 302 -18.63 -7.59 5.71
C LEU A 302 -19.06 -8.70 4.75
N HIS A 303 -18.38 -8.86 3.60
CA HIS A 303 -18.68 -9.89 2.63
C HIS A 303 -18.51 -11.29 3.23
N VAL A 304 -17.38 -11.56 3.87
CA VAL A 304 -17.12 -12.84 4.54
C VAL A 304 -18.13 -13.08 5.67
N GLY A 305 -18.44 -12.06 6.46
CA GLY A 305 -19.41 -12.13 7.54
C GLY A 305 -20.84 -12.42 7.05
N MET A 306 -21.23 -11.86 5.91
CA MET A 306 -22.53 -12.10 5.29
C MET A 306 -22.65 -13.53 4.74
N VAL A 307 -21.60 -14.02 4.06
CA VAL A 307 -21.54 -15.42 3.60
C VAL A 307 -21.59 -16.38 4.79
N ALA A 308 -20.89 -16.06 5.90
CA ALA A 308 -20.99 -16.82 7.13
C ALA A 308 -22.42 -16.81 7.72
N ALA A 309 -23.12 -15.67 7.67
CA ALA A 309 -24.51 -15.57 8.12
C ALA A 309 -25.46 -16.42 7.25
N ILE A 310 -25.27 -16.39 5.92
CA ILE A 310 -26.00 -17.28 5.00
C ILE A 310 -25.73 -18.75 5.34
N GLY A 311 -24.48 -19.11 5.57
CA GLY A 311 -24.08 -20.44 6.01
C GLY A 311 -24.69 -20.86 7.35
N LEU A 312 -24.81 -19.93 8.34
CA LEU A 312 -25.51 -20.16 9.60
C LEU A 312 -27.00 -20.47 9.40
N LEU A 313 -27.65 -19.70 8.51
CA LEU A 313 -29.07 -19.91 8.20
C LEU A 313 -29.28 -21.26 7.50
N LEU A 314 -28.44 -21.56 6.51
CA LEU A 314 -28.44 -22.85 5.81
C LEU A 314 -28.22 -24.01 6.78
N GLY A 315 -27.25 -23.91 7.67
CA GLY A 315 -26.99 -24.93 8.68
C GLY A 315 -28.13 -25.11 9.69
N ARG A 316 -28.84 -24.02 10.02
CA ARG A 316 -30.08 -24.11 10.83
C ARG A 316 -31.19 -24.83 10.09
N LEU A 317 -31.36 -24.53 8.81
CA LEU A 317 -32.35 -25.22 7.94
C LEU A 317 -32.03 -26.72 7.84
N ILE A 318 -30.78 -27.07 7.57
CA ILE A 318 -30.32 -28.46 7.50
C ILE A 318 -30.49 -29.15 8.86
N SER A 319 -30.15 -28.47 9.97
CA SER A 319 -30.34 -29.02 11.32
C SER A 319 -31.82 -29.29 11.62
N TRP A 320 -32.71 -28.42 11.17
CA TRP A 320 -34.14 -28.58 11.31
C TRP A 320 -34.64 -29.78 10.51
N LEU A 321 -34.24 -29.90 9.22
CA LEU A 321 -34.58 -31.02 8.37
C LEU A 321 -34.10 -32.39 8.91
N ILE A 322 -32.81 -32.42 9.35
CA ILE A 322 -32.24 -33.64 9.94
C ILE A 322 -32.83 -33.92 11.33
N GLY A 323 -33.13 -32.87 12.08
CA GLY A 323 -33.75 -32.94 13.40
C GLY A 323 -35.11 -33.59 13.42
N LEU A 324 -35.79 -33.67 12.27
CA LEU A 324 -37.01 -34.47 12.09
C LEU A 324 -36.74 -35.97 12.26
N TYR A 325 -35.50 -36.42 12.12
CA TYR A 325 -35.08 -37.81 12.15
C TYR A 325 -34.13 -38.15 13.32
N ARG A 326 -33.27 -37.17 13.72
CA ARG A 326 -32.28 -37.38 14.81
C ARG A 326 -32.00 -36.05 15.56
N PRO A 327 -31.93 -36.13 16.88
CA PRO A 327 -31.59 -34.95 17.71
C PRO A 327 -30.10 -34.60 17.49
N LEU A 328 -29.84 -33.43 16.89
CA LEU A 328 -28.51 -32.86 16.70
C LEU A 328 -28.29 -31.70 17.67
N SER A 329 -27.03 -31.51 18.05
CA SER A 329 -26.63 -30.32 18.83
C SER A 329 -26.98 -29.04 18.02
N PRO A 330 -27.80 -28.14 18.58
CA PRO A 330 -28.40 -27.03 17.81
C PRO A 330 -27.42 -25.96 17.31
N GLY A 331 -26.16 -26.01 17.73
CA GLY A 331 -25.13 -25.04 17.37
C GLY A 331 -24.04 -25.57 16.45
N LEU A 332 -23.77 -26.88 16.43
CA LEU A 332 -22.59 -27.43 15.76
C LEU A 332 -22.71 -27.34 14.22
N LEU A 333 -23.80 -27.84 13.66
CA LEU A 333 -23.98 -27.86 12.21
C LEU A 333 -24.08 -26.45 11.62
N PRO A 334 -24.84 -25.49 12.21
CA PRO A 334 -24.82 -24.10 11.78
C PRO A 334 -23.42 -23.45 11.79
N ALA A 335 -22.59 -23.73 12.79
CA ALA A 335 -21.24 -23.17 12.84
C ALA A 335 -20.32 -23.79 11.78
N ILE A 336 -20.41 -25.09 11.57
CA ILE A 336 -19.62 -25.78 10.52
C ILE A 336 -20.00 -25.25 9.14
N THR A 337 -21.28 -25.17 8.81
CA THR A 337 -21.74 -24.65 7.51
C THR A 337 -21.36 -23.19 7.31
N ALA A 338 -21.40 -22.36 8.36
CA ALA A 338 -20.93 -20.98 8.30
C ALA A 338 -19.44 -20.89 7.99
N LEU A 339 -18.61 -21.70 8.64
CA LEU A 339 -17.17 -21.75 8.39
C LEU A 339 -16.84 -22.30 6.98
N LEU A 340 -17.56 -23.33 6.54
CA LEU A 340 -17.38 -23.88 5.20
C LEU A 340 -17.76 -22.86 4.13
N CYS A 341 -18.90 -22.20 4.26
CA CYS A 341 -19.33 -21.16 3.30
C CYS A 341 -18.36 -19.98 3.26
N ALA A 342 -17.97 -19.46 4.44
CA ALA A 342 -17.02 -18.36 4.52
C ALA A 342 -15.62 -18.75 4.00
N GLY A 343 -15.17 -19.97 4.30
CA GLY A 343 -13.91 -20.53 3.81
C GLY A 343 -13.92 -20.71 2.30
N SER A 344 -14.96 -21.32 1.75
CA SER A 344 -15.12 -21.51 0.30
C SER A 344 -15.15 -20.16 -0.44
N TYR A 345 -15.91 -19.18 0.06
CA TYR A 345 -15.92 -17.85 -0.52
C TYR A 345 -14.53 -17.19 -0.46
N THR A 346 -13.84 -17.30 0.68
CA THR A 346 -12.49 -16.75 0.83
C THR A 346 -11.52 -17.37 -0.17
N LEU A 347 -11.62 -18.66 -0.44
CA LEU A 347 -10.80 -19.36 -1.44
C LEU A 347 -11.16 -18.93 -2.86
N VAL A 348 -12.45 -18.89 -3.22
CA VAL A 348 -12.94 -18.43 -4.53
C VAL A 348 -12.49 -16.98 -4.79
N ALA A 349 -12.52 -16.17 -3.76
CA ALA A 349 -12.00 -14.80 -3.77
C ALA A 349 -10.47 -14.68 -3.94
N GLY A 350 -9.73 -15.78 -3.99
CA GLY A 350 -8.26 -15.79 -4.09
C GLY A 350 -7.56 -15.54 -2.78
N ALA A 351 -8.25 -15.73 -1.67
CA ALA A 351 -7.72 -15.57 -0.32
C ALA A 351 -6.95 -14.25 -0.11
N PRO A 352 -7.48 -13.06 -0.49
CA PRO A 352 -6.81 -11.81 -0.21
C PRO A 352 -6.65 -11.61 1.31
N LEU A 353 -5.62 -10.88 1.73
CA LEU A 353 -5.31 -10.65 3.15
C LEU A 353 -6.50 -10.15 3.97
N SER A 354 -7.37 -9.32 3.37
CA SER A 354 -8.60 -8.82 4.00
C SER A 354 -9.60 -9.93 4.31
N ALA A 355 -9.83 -10.86 3.36
CA ALA A 355 -10.74 -11.98 3.53
C ALA A 355 -10.20 -13.01 4.53
N GLN A 356 -8.89 -13.30 4.50
CA GLN A 356 -8.25 -14.20 5.49
C GLN A 356 -8.42 -13.69 6.91
N ARG A 357 -8.18 -12.38 7.16
CA ARG A 357 -8.42 -11.77 8.48
C ARG A 357 -9.87 -11.90 8.92
N ALA A 358 -10.80 -11.62 8.01
CA ALA A 358 -12.22 -11.74 8.31
C ALA A 358 -12.65 -13.18 8.61
N LEU A 359 -12.13 -14.15 7.87
CA LEU A 359 -12.36 -15.57 8.12
C LEU A 359 -11.83 -15.99 9.50
N ILE A 360 -10.61 -15.57 9.86
CA ILE A 360 -10.01 -15.86 11.19
C ILE A 360 -10.86 -15.24 12.30
N MET A 361 -11.27 -13.96 12.15
CA MET A 361 -12.16 -13.31 13.13
C MET A 361 -13.49 -14.05 13.27
N THR A 362 -14.10 -14.44 12.16
CA THR A 362 -15.35 -15.20 12.14
C THR A 362 -15.18 -16.57 12.78
N ALA A 363 -14.08 -17.26 12.50
CA ALA A 363 -13.77 -18.56 13.10
C ALA A 363 -13.60 -18.45 14.62
N VAL A 364 -12.88 -17.44 15.11
CA VAL A 364 -12.72 -17.19 16.55
C VAL A 364 -14.07 -16.98 17.23
N LEU A 365 -14.96 -16.18 16.62
CA LEU A 365 -16.30 -15.94 17.17
C LEU A 365 -17.17 -17.19 17.17
N LEU A 366 -17.18 -17.95 16.08
CA LEU A 366 -17.98 -19.19 15.96
C LEU A 366 -17.46 -20.30 16.88
N LEU A 367 -16.16 -20.45 17.03
CA LEU A 367 -15.55 -21.40 17.98
C LEU A 367 -15.85 -21.02 19.42
N ALA A 368 -15.77 -19.73 19.77
CA ALA A 368 -16.16 -19.25 21.08
C ALA A 368 -17.63 -19.56 21.40
N TRP A 369 -18.51 -19.37 20.41
CA TRP A 369 -19.93 -19.69 20.52
C TRP A 369 -20.18 -21.20 20.67
N LEU A 370 -19.50 -22.05 19.91
CA LEU A 370 -19.58 -23.50 20.00
C LEU A 370 -19.15 -24.04 21.38
N TRP A 371 -18.05 -23.52 21.89
CA TRP A 371 -17.54 -23.93 23.22
C TRP A 371 -18.31 -23.30 24.38
N ARG A 372 -19.40 -22.59 24.09
CA ARG A 372 -20.21 -21.86 25.07
C ARG A 372 -19.38 -20.96 26.01
N ARG A 373 -18.21 -20.52 25.53
CA ARG A 373 -17.34 -19.61 26.28
C ARG A 373 -17.80 -18.17 26.05
N ARG A 374 -18.17 -17.50 27.12
CA ARG A 374 -18.39 -16.05 27.08
C ARG A 374 -17.03 -15.34 27.00
N ILE A 375 -16.49 -15.20 25.80
CA ILE A 375 -15.28 -14.45 25.61
C ILE A 375 -15.66 -12.97 25.53
N GLY A 376 -15.06 -12.16 26.41
CA GLY A 376 -15.24 -10.71 26.35
C GLY A 376 -14.79 -10.16 24.98
N ALA A 377 -15.45 -9.12 24.50
CA ALA A 377 -15.17 -8.55 23.18
C ALA A 377 -13.68 -8.20 22.98
N GLY A 378 -13.02 -7.64 24.02
CA GLY A 378 -11.58 -7.34 23.98
C GLY A 378 -10.70 -8.58 23.88
N SER A 379 -11.04 -9.66 24.61
CA SER A 379 -10.28 -10.93 24.52
C SER A 379 -10.49 -11.62 23.16
N GLY A 380 -11.70 -11.57 22.61
CA GLY A 380 -11.98 -12.08 21.27
C GLY A 380 -11.22 -11.32 20.18
N PHE A 381 -11.17 -10.00 20.30
CA PHE A 381 -10.37 -9.14 19.42
C PHE A 381 -8.87 -9.46 19.53
N ALA A 382 -8.33 -9.54 20.74
CA ALA A 382 -6.91 -9.85 20.97
C ALA A 382 -6.55 -11.26 20.46
N LEU A 383 -7.43 -12.25 20.63
CA LEU A 383 -7.26 -13.60 20.11
C LEU A 383 -7.23 -13.61 18.58
N ALA A 384 -8.15 -12.87 17.93
CA ALA A 384 -8.17 -12.74 16.48
C ALA A 384 -6.92 -12.02 15.96
N LEU A 385 -6.48 -10.96 16.65
CA LEU A 385 -5.24 -10.26 16.35
C LEU A 385 -4.03 -11.19 16.47
N ALA A 386 -3.91 -11.93 17.56
CA ALA A 386 -2.85 -12.90 17.78
C ALA A 386 -2.84 -13.98 16.70
N ALA A 387 -3.99 -14.55 16.35
CA ALA A 387 -4.11 -15.55 15.30
C ALA A 387 -3.66 -15.02 13.92
N VAL A 388 -4.08 -13.79 13.57
CA VAL A 388 -3.70 -13.16 12.30
C VAL A 388 -2.20 -12.92 12.22
N VAL A 389 -1.57 -12.34 13.27
CA VAL A 389 -0.12 -12.05 13.21
C VAL A 389 0.72 -13.31 13.37
N THR A 390 0.20 -14.37 13.97
CA THR A 390 0.87 -15.68 14.00
C THR A 390 0.90 -16.29 12.61
N TRP A 391 -0.21 -16.22 11.89
CA TRP A 391 -0.32 -16.72 10.52
C TRP A 391 0.48 -15.86 9.53
N GLN A 392 0.43 -14.55 9.70
CA GLN A 392 1.09 -13.57 8.84
C GLN A 392 1.88 -12.54 9.69
N PRO A 393 3.09 -12.86 10.11
CA PRO A 393 3.87 -12.00 11.01
C PRO A 393 4.16 -10.60 10.43
N LEU A 394 4.23 -10.48 9.11
CA LEU A 394 4.44 -9.19 8.42
C LEU A 394 3.14 -8.46 8.05
N ALA A 395 1.97 -8.94 8.55
CA ALA A 395 0.70 -8.25 8.33
C ALA A 395 0.70 -6.75 8.74
N PRO A 396 1.41 -6.32 9.81
CA PRO A 396 1.52 -4.91 10.18
C PRO A 396 2.17 -3.99 9.13
N LEU A 397 2.89 -4.53 8.13
CA LEU A 397 3.39 -3.75 7.00
C LEU A 397 2.27 -3.35 6.01
N ASN A 398 1.09 -3.97 6.10
CA ASN A 398 -0.02 -3.72 5.20
C ASN A 398 -0.98 -2.67 5.79
N ALA A 399 -1.25 -1.61 5.02
CA ALA A 399 -2.23 -0.58 5.39
C ALA A 399 -3.61 -1.17 5.78
N GLY A 400 -4.07 -2.16 5.02
CA GLY A 400 -5.35 -2.83 5.27
C GLY A 400 -5.42 -3.55 6.63
N PHE A 401 -4.29 -3.94 7.22
CA PHE A 401 -4.25 -4.49 8.58
C PHE A 401 -4.72 -3.45 9.60
N TRP A 402 -4.12 -2.27 9.58
CA TRP A 402 -4.45 -1.17 10.49
C TRP A 402 -5.87 -0.66 10.32
N LEU A 403 -6.32 -0.53 9.05
CA LEU A 403 -7.68 -0.09 8.75
C LEU A 403 -8.74 -1.12 9.21
N SER A 404 -8.49 -2.41 8.99
CA SER A 404 -9.42 -3.47 9.39
C SER A 404 -9.53 -3.60 10.91
N PHE A 405 -8.39 -3.72 11.61
CA PHE A 405 -8.38 -3.81 13.06
C PHE A 405 -8.80 -2.51 13.72
N GLY A 406 -8.44 -1.36 13.15
CA GLY A 406 -8.87 -0.03 13.62
C GLY A 406 -10.38 0.15 13.56
N ALA A 407 -11.01 -0.24 12.45
CA ALA A 407 -12.47 -0.19 12.31
C ALA A 407 -13.18 -1.07 13.34
N VAL A 408 -12.71 -2.32 13.51
CA VAL A 408 -13.31 -3.25 14.50
C VAL A 408 -13.09 -2.75 15.93
N ALA A 409 -11.89 -2.27 16.26
CA ALA A 409 -11.60 -1.69 17.58
C ALA A 409 -12.50 -0.48 17.86
N GLY A 410 -12.68 0.41 16.87
CA GLY A 410 -13.57 1.55 16.98
C GLY A 410 -15.03 1.18 17.24
N LEU A 411 -15.53 0.17 16.54
CA LEU A 411 -16.87 -0.35 16.78
C LEU A 411 -16.99 -0.97 18.17
N LEU A 412 -16.03 -1.82 18.57
CA LEU A 412 -16.04 -2.46 19.88
C LEU A 412 -16.02 -1.42 21.02
N LEU A 413 -15.13 -0.42 20.94
CA LEU A 413 -15.05 0.67 21.92
C LEU A 413 -16.29 1.54 21.88
N GLY A 414 -16.77 1.91 20.69
CA GLY A 414 -17.96 2.76 20.53
C GLY A 414 -19.26 2.12 21.01
N TYR A 415 -19.37 0.79 20.99
CA TYR A 415 -20.54 0.05 21.48
C TYR A 415 -20.37 -0.52 22.88
N SER A 416 -19.15 -0.61 23.42
CA SER A 416 -18.88 -1.09 24.78
C SER A 416 -19.33 -0.09 25.84
N GLY A 417 -19.53 -0.57 27.07
CA GLY A 417 -19.80 0.27 28.26
C GLY A 417 -21.15 1.00 28.26
N ARG A 418 -22.09 0.60 27.40
CA ARG A 418 -23.44 1.17 27.38
C ARG A 418 -24.43 0.20 27.98
N LEU A 419 -24.88 0.49 29.19
CA LEU A 419 -26.03 -0.19 29.79
C LEU A 419 -27.25 0.13 28.92
N ARG A 420 -27.77 -0.85 28.18
CA ARG A 420 -29.13 -0.80 27.66
C ARG A 420 -30.04 -1.07 28.84
N ILE A 421 -30.72 -0.06 29.32
CA ILE A 421 -31.89 -0.27 30.17
C ILE A 421 -32.93 -0.91 29.24
N PRO A 422 -33.39 -2.15 29.48
CA PRO A 422 -34.49 -2.70 28.72
C PRO A 422 -35.68 -1.74 28.88
N ALA A 423 -36.20 -1.23 27.79
CA ALA A 423 -37.44 -0.46 27.83
C ALA A 423 -38.50 -1.43 28.37
N THR A 424 -39.05 -1.13 29.53
CA THR A 424 -40.23 -1.80 30.09
C THR A 424 -41.36 -1.71 29.06
N GLU A 425 -41.85 -2.85 28.75
CA GLU A 425 -42.72 -3.11 27.59
C GLU A 425 -44.08 -2.46 27.70
N ASN A 426 -44.55 -1.83 26.63
CA ASN A 426 -45.92 -1.95 26.13
C ASN A 426 -45.85 -2.17 24.63
N VAL A 427 -46.19 -3.37 24.22
CA VAL A 427 -46.05 -3.97 22.90
C VAL A 427 -47.39 -3.83 22.17
N ASP A 428 -47.44 -3.36 20.93
CA ASP A 428 -47.90 -4.09 19.78
C ASP A 428 -48.10 -3.28 18.48
N GLU A 429 -48.24 -1.96 18.48
CA GLU A 429 -48.51 -1.25 17.19
C GLU A 429 -47.38 -0.34 16.68
N LYS A 430 -46.47 0.03 17.59
CA LYS A 430 -45.33 0.92 17.24
C LYS A 430 -44.03 0.16 16.83
N ARG A 431 -44.08 -1.16 16.76
CA ARG A 431 -42.87 -2.02 16.60
C ARG A 431 -42.13 -1.79 15.30
N PHE A 432 -42.82 -1.60 14.16
CA PHE A 432 -42.14 -1.54 12.85
C PHE A 432 -41.38 -0.22 12.64
N LYS A 433 -42.06 0.92 12.89
CA LYS A 433 -41.44 2.25 12.78
C LYS A 433 -40.28 2.44 13.80
N PHE A 434 -40.40 1.89 14.99
CA PHE A 434 -39.34 1.92 15.99
C PHE A 434 -38.11 1.10 15.54
N ARG A 435 -38.34 -0.07 14.94
CA ARG A 435 -37.25 -0.95 14.43
C ARG A 435 -36.49 -0.32 13.27
N ILE A 436 -37.14 0.36 12.33
CA ILE A 436 -36.48 1.06 11.23
C ILE A 436 -35.67 2.24 11.75
N ARG A 437 -36.22 3.05 12.64
CA ARG A 437 -35.51 4.18 13.26
C ARG A 437 -34.26 3.72 14.01
N ASP A 438 -34.36 2.65 14.80
CA ASP A 438 -33.23 2.12 15.54
C ASP A 438 -32.18 1.50 14.61
N TRP A 439 -32.60 0.88 13.53
CA TRP A 439 -31.72 0.37 12.49
C TRP A 439 -30.94 1.50 11.81
N LEU A 440 -31.63 2.54 11.35
CA LEU A 440 -31.05 3.73 10.74
C LEU A 440 -30.08 4.44 11.72
N TYR A 441 -30.47 4.59 12.97
CA TYR A 441 -29.62 5.19 13.98
C TYR A 441 -28.34 4.36 14.21
N ASN A 442 -28.46 3.04 14.31
CA ASN A 442 -27.30 2.17 14.47
C ASN A 442 -26.41 2.18 13.23
N LEU A 443 -26.97 2.19 12.03
CA LEU A 443 -26.23 2.28 10.77
C LEU A 443 -25.44 3.58 10.70
N THR A 444 -26.10 4.73 10.88
CA THR A 444 -25.46 6.05 10.88
C THR A 444 -24.37 6.16 11.94
N ARG A 445 -24.65 5.65 13.14
CA ARG A 445 -23.70 5.64 14.24
C ARG A 445 -22.47 4.75 13.95
N SER A 446 -22.68 3.57 13.35
CA SER A 446 -21.57 2.69 12.95
C SER A 446 -20.69 3.36 11.90
N GLN A 447 -21.30 4.01 10.89
CA GLN A 447 -20.59 4.76 9.87
C GLN A 447 -19.76 5.89 10.46
N TRP A 448 -20.36 6.67 11.37
CA TRP A 448 -19.67 7.73 12.09
C TRP A 448 -18.48 7.23 12.89
N LEU A 449 -18.65 6.13 13.66
CA LEU A 449 -17.58 5.53 14.44
C LEU A 449 -16.42 5.05 13.56
N ILE A 450 -16.73 4.35 12.47
CA ILE A 450 -15.72 3.87 11.51
C ILE A 450 -15.00 5.05 10.86
N PHE A 451 -15.75 6.05 10.38
CA PHE A 451 -15.17 7.24 9.76
C PHE A 451 -14.20 7.98 10.69
N VAL A 452 -14.62 8.25 11.93
CA VAL A 452 -13.77 8.94 12.91
C VAL A 452 -12.54 8.11 13.27
N CYS A 453 -12.70 6.79 13.46
CA CYS A 453 -11.58 5.90 13.76
C CYS A 453 -10.57 5.80 12.63
N LEU A 454 -11.03 5.83 11.40
CA LEU A 454 -10.17 5.68 10.23
C LEU A 454 -9.64 6.99 9.68
N LEU A 455 -10.12 8.14 10.18
CA LEU A 455 -9.73 9.46 9.71
C LEU A 455 -8.21 9.66 9.77
N VAL A 456 -7.62 9.48 10.96
CA VAL A 456 -6.18 9.66 11.17
C VAL A 456 -5.36 8.58 10.46
N PRO A 457 -5.66 7.26 10.59
CA PRO A 457 -4.98 6.24 9.81
C PRO A 457 -5.02 6.47 8.30
N SER A 458 -6.17 6.92 7.75
CA SER A 458 -6.28 7.21 6.32
C SER A 458 -5.44 8.41 5.90
N ALA A 459 -5.43 9.46 6.71
CA ALA A 459 -4.58 10.62 6.46
C ALA A 459 -3.08 10.27 6.48
N LEU A 460 -2.65 9.41 7.41
CA LEU A 460 -1.26 8.96 7.52
C LEU A 460 -0.83 8.02 6.39
N ILE A 461 -1.73 7.15 5.94
CA ILE A 461 -1.40 6.10 4.98
C ILE A 461 -1.61 6.56 3.53
N PHE A 462 -2.70 7.27 3.26
CA PHE A 462 -3.10 7.68 1.91
C PHE A 462 -2.89 9.18 1.65
N SER A 463 -2.43 9.93 2.63
CA SER A 463 -2.26 11.39 2.55
C SER A 463 -3.56 12.12 2.16
N GLY A 464 -4.72 11.55 2.52
CA GLY A 464 -6.01 12.15 2.21
C GLY A 464 -7.20 11.35 2.74
N VAL A 465 -8.38 11.99 2.69
CA VAL A 465 -9.64 11.44 3.19
C VAL A 465 -10.78 11.85 2.26
N SER A 466 -11.72 10.95 1.99
CA SER A 466 -12.97 11.29 1.31
C SER A 466 -14.07 11.62 2.34
N PHE A 467 -14.50 12.85 2.39
CA PHE A 467 -15.61 13.28 3.28
C PHE A 467 -16.97 12.88 2.72
N SER A 468 -17.13 12.90 1.39
CA SER A 468 -18.34 12.41 0.73
C SER A 468 -18.63 10.95 1.05
N GLY A 469 -17.59 10.16 1.29
CA GLY A 469 -17.70 8.76 1.67
C GLY A 469 -18.50 8.52 2.95
N LEU A 470 -18.59 9.48 3.87
CA LEU A 470 -19.44 9.33 5.06
C LEU A 470 -20.93 9.20 4.70
N LEU A 471 -21.39 9.98 3.73
CA LEU A 471 -22.78 9.98 3.28
C LEU A 471 -23.05 8.90 2.22
N LEU A 472 -22.16 8.79 1.23
CA LEU A 472 -22.35 7.85 0.12
C LEU A 472 -22.29 6.40 0.59
N ASN A 473 -21.43 6.07 1.56
CA ASN A 473 -21.35 4.73 2.14
C ASN A 473 -22.60 4.34 2.95
N LEU A 474 -23.38 5.30 3.44
CA LEU A 474 -24.63 5.01 4.13
C LEU A 474 -25.64 4.31 3.19
N MET A 475 -25.59 4.61 1.89
CA MET A 475 -26.40 3.98 0.88
C MET A 475 -25.64 2.85 0.14
N ALA A 476 -24.41 3.07 -0.25
CA ALA A 476 -23.62 2.14 -1.06
C ALA A 476 -23.34 0.80 -0.33
N ILE A 477 -23.08 0.81 0.99
CA ILE A 477 -22.82 -0.41 1.75
C ILE A 477 -24.07 -1.31 1.82
N PRO A 478 -25.26 -0.83 2.22
CA PRO A 478 -26.48 -1.63 2.14
C PRO A 478 -26.82 -2.07 0.71
N TRP A 479 -26.63 -1.21 -0.29
CA TRP A 479 -26.91 -1.54 -1.68
C TRP A 479 -26.07 -2.73 -2.15
N VAL A 480 -24.76 -2.65 -2.03
CA VAL A 480 -23.88 -3.78 -2.37
C VAL A 480 -24.19 -5.00 -1.50
N GLY A 481 -24.41 -4.82 -0.20
CA GLY A 481 -24.61 -5.90 0.74
C GLY A 481 -25.93 -6.67 0.56
N PHE A 482 -27.00 -6.02 0.23
CA PHE A 482 -28.31 -6.67 0.18
C PHE A 482 -28.87 -6.89 -1.24
N LEU A 483 -28.51 -6.03 -2.21
CA LEU A 483 -29.06 -6.11 -3.56
C LEU A 483 -28.06 -6.76 -4.55
N VAL A 484 -26.78 -6.43 -4.44
CA VAL A 484 -25.77 -6.91 -5.41
C VAL A 484 -25.19 -8.25 -4.98
N LEU A 485 -24.56 -8.30 -3.80
CA LEU A 485 -23.72 -9.44 -3.42
C LEU A 485 -24.49 -10.77 -3.24
N PRO A 486 -25.70 -10.83 -2.66
CA PRO A 486 -26.45 -12.09 -2.56
C PRO A 486 -26.77 -12.70 -3.92
N VAL A 487 -27.15 -11.84 -4.90
CA VAL A 487 -27.48 -12.29 -6.25
C VAL A 487 -26.22 -12.68 -7.02
N LEU A 488 -25.14 -11.93 -6.86
CA LEU A 488 -23.85 -12.27 -7.45
C LEU A 488 -23.27 -13.58 -6.89
N LEU A 489 -23.43 -13.84 -5.59
CA LEU A 489 -23.05 -15.12 -4.98
C LEU A 489 -23.90 -16.27 -5.54
N LEU A 490 -25.20 -16.04 -5.73
CA LEU A 490 -26.07 -17.04 -6.37
C LEU A 490 -25.65 -17.29 -7.81
N ALA A 491 -25.33 -16.26 -8.60
CA ALA A 491 -24.77 -16.40 -9.94
C ALA A 491 -23.46 -17.19 -9.93
N GLY A 492 -22.56 -16.94 -8.96
CA GLY A 492 -21.34 -17.69 -8.76
C GLY A 492 -21.58 -19.17 -8.44
N VAL A 493 -22.61 -19.49 -7.64
CA VAL A 493 -23.02 -20.87 -7.37
C VAL A 493 -23.58 -21.52 -8.65
N VAL A 494 -24.41 -20.84 -9.40
CA VAL A 494 -24.98 -21.35 -10.68
C VAL A 494 -23.85 -21.61 -11.67
N LEU A 495 -22.90 -20.71 -11.84
CA LEU A 495 -21.68 -20.89 -12.65
C LEU A 495 -20.86 -22.11 -12.20
N SER A 496 -20.67 -22.26 -10.88
CA SER A 496 -19.92 -23.37 -10.29
C SER A 496 -20.60 -24.71 -10.56
N LEU A 497 -21.91 -24.77 -10.40
CA LEU A 497 -22.70 -25.98 -10.68
C LEU A 497 -22.70 -26.30 -12.18
N GLY A 498 -22.83 -25.30 -13.07
CA GLY A 498 -22.72 -25.47 -14.51
C GLY A 498 -21.38 -26.04 -14.95
N TYR A 499 -20.27 -25.60 -14.29
CA TYR A 499 -18.93 -26.13 -14.54
C TYR A 499 -18.78 -27.61 -14.05
N LEU A 500 -19.28 -27.90 -12.84
CA LEU A 500 -19.15 -29.23 -12.23
C LEU A 500 -20.09 -30.26 -12.85
N PHE A 501 -21.24 -29.83 -13.33
CA PHE A 501 -22.30 -30.67 -13.87
C PHE A 501 -22.82 -30.11 -15.20
N PRO A 502 -22.05 -30.23 -16.30
CA PRO A 502 -22.46 -29.77 -17.62
C PRO A 502 -23.81 -30.38 -18.02
N GLY A 503 -24.79 -29.52 -18.37
CA GLY A 503 -26.11 -29.95 -18.83
C GLY A 503 -27.23 -29.96 -17.78
N ILE A 504 -26.96 -29.76 -16.49
CA ILE A 504 -28.00 -29.69 -15.44
C ILE A 504 -28.73 -28.34 -15.45
N LEU A 505 -28.07 -27.28 -15.82
CA LEU A 505 -28.63 -25.93 -15.81
C LEU A 505 -28.84 -25.45 -17.24
N ASN A 506 -30.07 -25.54 -17.73
CA ASN A 506 -30.47 -24.90 -18.98
C ASN A 506 -30.33 -23.38 -18.84
N GLY A 507 -29.65 -22.74 -19.81
CA GLY A 507 -29.03 -21.45 -19.82
C GLY A 507 -29.83 -20.17 -19.49
N SER A 508 -31.05 -20.24 -19.01
CA SER A 508 -31.90 -19.05 -18.84
C SER A 508 -31.71 -18.31 -17.49
N VAL A 509 -31.32 -19.00 -16.43
CA VAL A 509 -31.24 -18.40 -15.08
C VAL A 509 -30.01 -17.51 -14.93
N LEU A 510 -28.86 -17.94 -15.42
CA LEU A 510 -27.60 -17.19 -15.26
C LEU A 510 -27.64 -15.80 -15.93
N PRO A 511 -28.09 -15.66 -17.21
CA PRO A 511 -28.23 -14.34 -17.83
C PRO A 511 -29.15 -13.39 -17.06
N VAL A 512 -30.25 -13.89 -16.51
CA VAL A 512 -31.16 -13.06 -15.70
C VAL A 512 -30.47 -12.55 -14.44
N LEU A 513 -29.70 -13.40 -13.73
CA LEU A 513 -28.97 -12.99 -12.54
C LEU A 513 -27.87 -11.98 -12.86
N LEU A 514 -27.10 -12.23 -13.93
CA LEU A 514 -26.02 -11.34 -14.35
C LEU A 514 -26.55 -9.97 -14.81
N ASN A 515 -27.63 -9.95 -15.61
CA ASN A 515 -28.24 -8.69 -16.05
C ASN A 515 -28.80 -7.89 -14.87
N TYR A 516 -29.39 -8.55 -13.87
CA TYR A 516 -29.86 -7.88 -12.67
C TYR A 516 -28.68 -7.23 -11.92
N VAL A 517 -27.57 -7.95 -11.74
CA VAL A 517 -26.40 -7.42 -11.06
C VAL A 517 -25.76 -6.29 -11.86
N ASP A 518 -25.68 -6.43 -13.20
CA ASP A 518 -25.17 -5.40 -14.11
C ASP A 518 -25.95 -4.09 -13.97
N TRP A 519 -27.28 -4.19 -14.02
CA TRP A 519 -28.17 -3.05 -13.82
C TRP A 519 -27.99 -2.40 -12.45
N GLN A 520 -27.93 -3.21 -11.36
CA GLN A 520 -27.75 -2.69 -10.01
C GLN A 520 -26.40 -1.97 -9.84
N LEU A 521 -25.34 -2.52 -10.42
CA LEU A 521 -24.01 -1.91 -10.38
C LEU A 521 -23.96 -0.63 -11.20
N SER A 522 -24.58 -0.60 -12.38
CA SER A 522 -24.66 0.62 -13.19
C SER A 522 -25.42 1.73 -12.45
N CYS A 523 -26.59 1.43 -11.87
CA CYS A 523 -27.31 2.39 -11.03
C CYS A 523 -26.49 2.88 -9.81
N LEU A 524 -25.71 2.00 -9.19
CA LEU A 524 -24.84 2.38 -8.08
C LEU A 524 -23.71 3.31 -8.54
N LEU A 525 -23.06 3.02 -9.66
CA LEU A 525 -21.99 3.87 -10.20
C LEU A 525 -22.51 5.23 -10.62
N ASP A 526 -23.69 5.30 -11.26
CA ASP A 526 -24.37 6.56 -11.60
C ASP A 526 -24.70 7.38 -10.35
N PHE A 527 -25.20 6.72 -9.29
CA PHE A 527 -25.44 7.37 -8.00
C PHE A 527 -24.16 7.92 -7.38
N LEU A 528 -23.04 7.18 -7.46
CA LEU A 528 -21.75 7.62 -6.95
C LEU A 528 -21.19 8.79 -7.77
N ALA A 529 -21.32 8.76 -9.10
CA ALA A 529 -20.92 9.84 -9.99
C ALA A 529 -21.70 11.13 -9.72
N ALA A 530 -23.03 11.04 -9.53
CA ALA A 530 -23.84 12.17 -9.11
C ALA A 530 -23.42 12.69 -7.72
N GLY A 531 -23.11 11.79 -6.79
CA GLY A 531 -22.64 12.14 -5.45
C GLY A 531 -21.29 12.85 -5.44
N GLU A 532 -20.39 12.48 -6.33
CA GLU A 532 -19.08 13.13 -6.51
C GLU A 532 -19.23 14.59 -6.95
N GLN A 533 -20.19 14.87 -7.84
CA GLN A 533 -20.46 16.24 -8.29
C GLN A 533 -21.07 17.14 -7.21
N LEU A 534 -21.80 16.57 -6.26
CA LEU A 534 -22.53 17.30 -5.23
C LEU A 534 -21.71 17.57 -3.96
N ALA A 535 -20.70 16.78 -3.67
CA ALA A 535 -19.94 16.86 -2.42
C ALA A 535 -18.44 16.79 -2.68
N PRO A 536 -17.60 17.47 -1.83
CA PRO A 536 -16.15 17.36 -1.94
C PRO A 536 -15.72 15.90 -1.90
N GLY A 537 -15.10 15.44 -2.96
CA GLY A 537 -14.56 14.10 -3.09
C GLY A 537 -13.38 13.86 -2.15
N TRP A 538 -12.37 13.22 -2.65
CA TRP A 538 -11.13 12.97 -1.91
C TRP A 538 -10.38 14.29 -1.67
N GLN A 539 -10.09 14.57 -0.39
CA GLN A 539 -9.36 15.76 0.02
C GLN A 539 -7.99 15.39 0.54
N PRO A 540 -6.92 16.03 0.06
CA PRO A 540 -5.57 15.81 0.58
C PRO A 540 -5.51 16.27 2.04
N LEU A 541 -5.15 15.36 2.92
CA LEU A 541 -4.94 15.58 4.35
C LEU A 541 -3.68 14.83 4.77
N THR A 542 -2.57 15.54 4.89
CA THR A 542 -1.29 14.99 5.34
C THR A 542 -1.00 15.40 6.77
N ILE A 543 -0.63 14.45 7.60
CA ILE A 543 -0.16 14.71 8.98
C ILE A 543 1.31 14.32 9.01
N VAL A 544 2.20 15.32 8.95
CA VAL A 544 3.65 15.10 8.87
C VAL A 544 4.27 15.00 10.26
N ASP A 545 3.75 15.77 11.23
CA ASP A 545 4.26 15.82 12.60
C ASP A 545 3.76 14.61 13.41
N PRO A 546 4.68 13.75 13.95
CA PRO A 546 4.30 12.61 14.77
C PRO A 546 3.55 12.97 16.06
N LEU A 547 3.88 14.12 16.68
CA LEU A 547 3.20 14.59 17.88
C LEU A 547 1.75 14.94 17.58
N LEU A 548 1.52 15.61 16.45
CA LEU A 548 0.20 15.98 16.00
C LEU A 548 -0.63 14.73 15.62
N ALA A 549 0.00 13.76 14.97
CA ALA A 549 -0.62 12.45 14.70
C ALA A 549 -1.05 11.76 16.01
N GLY A 550 -0.17 11.78 17.03
CA GLY A 550 -0.46 11.23 18.36
C GLY A 550 -1.62 11.94 19.05
N LEU A 551 -1.64 13.28 19.01
CA LEU A 551 -2.73 14.08 19.58
C LEU A 551 -4.06 13.87 18.83
N ALA A 552 -4.02 13.75 17.51
CA ALA A 552 -5.21 13.44 16.71
C ALA A 552 -5.76 12.04 17.01
N LEU A 553 -4.90 11.04 17.14
CA LEU A 553 -5.29 9.68 17.56
C LEU A 553 -5.89 9.68 18.98
N LEU A 554 -5.30 10.42 19.92
CA LEU A 554 -5.82 10.60 21.26
C LEU A 554 -7.19 11.28 21.24
N ALA A 555 -7.37 12.32 20.45
CA ALA A 555 -8.66 12.99 20.28
C ALA A 555 -9.73 12.03 19.76
N VAL A 556 -9.42 11.25 18.72
CA VAL A 556 -10.29 10.21 18.18
C VAL A 556 -10.66 9.19 19.27
N LEU A 557 -9.67 8.70 20.02
CA LEU A 557 -9.92 7.75 21.11
C LEU A 557 -10.88 8.32 22.16
N LEU A 558 -10.63 9.55 22.62
CA LEU A 558 -11.48 10.24 23.60
C LEU A 558 -12.91 10.44 23.08
N LEU A 559 -13.09 10.77 21.81
CA LEU A 559 -14.42 10.94 21.19
C LEU A 559 -15.24 9.65 21.20
N ILE A 560 -14.59 8.50 21.05
CA ILE A 560 -15.22 7.19 20.93
C ILE A 560 -15.60 6.62 22.30
N LEU A 561 -14.89 7.01 23.36
CA LEU A 561 -15.14 6.51 24.71
C LEU A 561 -16.58 6.77 25.16
N PRO A 562 -17.13 5.94 26.08
CA PRO A 562 -18.48 6.11 26.63
C PRO A 562 -18.72 7.51 27.22
N ARG A 563 -19.98 7.97 27.17
CA ARG A 563 -20.34 9.33 27.61
C ARG A 563 -19.99 9.67 29.07
N GLY A 564 -19.86 8.69 29.93
CA GLY A 564 -19.50 8.89 31.36
C GLY A 564 -17.98 8.91 31.61
N PHE A 565 -17.13 8.77 30.61
CA PHE A 565 -15.69 8.74 30.82
C PHE A 565 -15.15 10.15 31.08
N PRO A 566 -14.43 10.39 32.22
CA PRO A 566 -13.84 11.69 32.52
C PRO A 566 -12.82 12.06 31.44
N GLY A 567 -12.83 13.29 30.99
CA GLY A 567 -11.93 13.77 29.95
C GLY A 567 -12.40 13.54 28.50
N ARG A 568 -13.52 12.86 28.26
CA ARG A 568 -14.06 12.70 26.91
C ARG A 568 -14.25 14.04 26.16
N TYR A 569 -14.62 15.11 26.91
CA TYR A 569 -14.80 16.44 26.33
C TYR A 569 -13.51 17.01 25.70
N LEU A 570 -12.34 16.58 26.18
CA LEU A 570 -11.06 16.93 25.54
C LEU A 570 -10.98 16.42 24.09
N GLY A 571 -11.68 15.35 23.77
CA GLY A 571 -11.78 14.85 22.38
C GLY A 571 -12.49 15.82 21.42
N TYR A 572 -13.33 16.73 21.93
CA TYR A 572 -13.91 17.81 21.12
C TYR A 572 -13.01 19.06 21.14
N VAL A 573 -12.35 19.34 22.25
CA VAL A 573 -11.48 20.50 22.42
C VAL A 573 -10.18 20.35 21.62
N LEU A 574 -9.57 19.19 21.63
CA LEU A 574 -8.32 18.94 20.91
C LEU A 574 -8.40 19.24 19.39
N PRO A 575 -9.38 18.74 18.64
CA PRO A 575 -9.53 19.13 17.22
C PRO A 575 -9.75 20.62 17.02
N VAL A 576 -10.53 21.25 17.91
CA VAL A 576 -10.77 22.70 17.87
C VAL A 576 -9.47 23.46 18.13
N LEU A 577 -8.70 23.08 19.15
CA LEU A 577 -7.40 23.69 19.42
C LEU A 577 -6.40 23.46 18.29
N LEU A 578 -6.41 22.27 17.66
CA LEU A 578 -5.59 21.96 16.50
C LEU A 578 -5.95 22.84 15.30
N VAL A 579 -7.24 23.08 15.07
CA VAL A 579 -7.74 23.97 14.01
C VAL A 579 -7.47 25.44 14.36
N PHE A 580 -7.75 25.89 15.58
CA PHE A 580 -7.50 27.27 16.02
C PHE A 580 -6.02 27.60 16.12
N GLY A 581 -5.21 26.73 16.69
CA GLY A 581 -3.77 26.92 16.73
C GLY A 581 -3.14 27.02 15.35
N TRP A 582 -3.86 26.56 14.37
CA TRP A 582 -3.51 26.57 12.98
C TRP A 582 -4.01 27.83 12.22
N THR A 583 -5.26 28.25 12.40
CA THR A 583 -5.76 29.51 11.83
C THR A 583 -5.08 30.74 12.42
N ALA A 584 -4.62 30.67 13.68
CA ALA A 584 -3.85 31.75 14.34
C ALA A 584 -2.45 31.94 13.71
N ARG A 585 -1.95 31.02 12.91
CA ARG A 585 -0.68 31.14 12.15
C ARG A 585 -0.87 31.77 10.77
N GLY A 586 -2.06 32.20 10.40
CA GLY A 586 -2.32 33.10 9.26
C GLY A 586 -2.31 32.45 7.88
N GLU A 587 -2.34 31.11 7.76
CA GLU A 587 -2.42 30.45 6.47
C GLU A 587 -3.77 29.79 6.22
N PRO A 588 -4.48 30.10 5.10
CA PRO A 588 -5.73 29.42 4.75
C PRO A 588 -5.43 28.06 4.11
N GLY A 589 -5.64 27.03 4.86
CA GLY A 589 -5.54 25.64 4.38
C GLY A 589 -4.75 24.76 5.34
N LEU A 590 -5.32 23.57 5.77
CA LEU A 590 -4.68 22.62 6.68
C LEU A 590 -3.27 22.21 6.19
N PRO A 591 -2.18 22.82 6.59
CA PRO A 591 -0.88 22.23 6.46
C PRO A 591 -0.42 21.77 7.82
N VAL A 592 -0.22 20.50 7.93
CA VAL A 592 0.63 19.98 8.95
C VAL A 592 2.00 19.75 8.32
N SER A 593 2.52 20.77 7.72
CA SER A 593 3.95 20.90 7.50
C SER A 593 4.54 21.57 8.72
N VAL A 594 5.59 21.04 9.28
CA VAL A 594 6.51 21.81 10.08
C VAL A 594 6.86 23.03 9.20
N PRO A 595 6.62 24.27 9.65
CA PRO A 595 7.09 25.42 8.89
C PRO A 595 8.60 25.23 8.76
N ASP A 596 9.10 25.14 7.54
CA ASP A 596 10.51 25.43 7.30
C ASP A 596 10.72 26.80 7.93
N GLY A 597 11.45 26.86 9.06
CA GLY A 597 11.48 28.02 9.92
C GLY A 597 11.69 29.30 9.10
N ASN A 598 10.71 30.18 9.07
CA ASN A 598 10.69 31.51 8.44
C ASN A 598 11.29 31.66 7.01
N GLY A 599 11.25 30.62 6.14
CA GLY A 599 11.86 30.70 4.80
C GLY A 599 13.40 30.62 4.82
N GLU A 600 13.97 30.08 5.87
CA GLU A 600 15.41 30.05 6.11
C GLU A 600 16.06 28.72 5.66
N SER A 601 15.32 27.86 4.96
CA SER A 601 15.88 26.60 4.45
C SER A 601 15.56 26.38 2.96
N LEU A 602 16.52 25.75 2.27
CA LEU A 602 16.35 25.22 0.92
C LEU A 602 16.49 23.70 0.99
N SER A 603 15.51 22.95 0.47
CA SER A 603 15.62 21.52 0.29
C SER A 603 15.61 21.16 -1.19
N VAL A 604 16.58 20.36 -1.61
CA VAL A 604 16.67 19.77 -2.96
C VAL A 604 16.66 18.26 -2.80
N THR A 605 15.68 17.59 -3.37
CA THR A 605 15.55 16.13 -3.30
C THR A 605 15.55 15.55 -4.70
N VAL A 606 16.56 14.75 -5.00
CA VAL A 606 16.60 13.91 -6.21
C VAL A 606 15.87 12.61 -5.88
N LEU A 607 14.72 12.40 -6.52
CA LEU A 607 13.83 11.26 -6.26
C LEU A 607 14.36 9.99 -6.94
N ASP A 608 14.18 8.86 -6.30
CA ASP A 608 14.42 7.54 -6.90
C ASP A 608 13.20 7.17 -7.76
N VAL A 609 13.26 7.50 -9.04
CA VAL A 609 12.25 7.15 -10.04
C VAL A 609 12.66 5.94 -10.89
N GLY A 610 13.74 5.25 -10.50
CA GLY A 610 14.38 4.22 -11.30
C GLY A 610 15.28 4.84 -12.39
N GLN A 611 15.21 4.34 -13.63
CA GLN A 611 15.89 5.00 -14.75
C GLN A 611 15.04 6.18 -15.18
N GLY A 612 15.55 7.39 -14.98
CA GLY A 612 14.88 8.65 -15.26
C GLY A 612 15.20 9.72 -14.21
N LEU A 613 14.63 10.91 -14.36
CA LEU A 613 14.90 12.06 -13.52
C LEU A 613 13.61 12.67 -12.96
N ALA A 614 13.61 12.95 -11.66
CA ALA A 614 12.65 13.85 -11.03
C ALA A 614 13.30 14.50 -9.80
N ILE A 615 13.28 15.82 -9.74
CA ILE A 615 13.86 16.60 -8.64
C ILE A 615 12.77 17.48 -8.04
N ALA A 616 12.65 17.48 -6.74
CA ALA A 616 11.78 18.40 -6.00
C ALA A 616 12.63 19.43 -5.23
N VAL A 617 12.36 20.69 -5.45
CA VAL A 617 13.01 21.80 -4.73
C VAL A 617 11.95 22.55 -3.92
N ARG A 618 12.28 22.89 -2.67
CA ARG A 618 11.40 23.65 -1.77
C ARG A 618 12.16 24.68 -0.98
N SER A 619 11.59 25.88 -0.87
CA SER A 619 12.09 26.93 0.01
C SER A 619 10.97 27.90 0.36
N GLY A 620 10.79 28.20 1.64
CA GLY A 620 9.85 29.21 2.12
C GLY A 620 8.41 29.06 1.63
N GLY A 621 7.91 27.84 1.48
CA GLY A 621 6.56 27.55 0.97
C GLY A 621 6.47 27.48 -0.56
N THR A 622 7.55 27.79 -1.30
CA THR A 622 7.62 27.70 -2.76
C THR A 622 8.13 26.31 -3.18
N SER A 623 7.53 25.73 -4.19
CA SER A 623 7.85 24.42 -4.72
C SER A 623 8.19 24.47 -6.21
N LEU A 624 9.27 23.79 -6.58
CA LEU A 624 9.67 23.57 -7.96
C LEU A 624 9.88 22.06 -8.21
N VAL A 625 9.41 21.57 -9.34
CA VAL A 625 9.71 20.23 -9.83
C VAL A 625 10.53 20.35 -11.12
N PHE A 626 11.63 19.62 -11.21
CA PHE A 626 12.42 19.48 -12.41
C PHE A 626 12.33 18.04 -12.90
N ASP A 627 11.70 17.83 -14.02
CA ASP A 627 11.30 16.56 -14.62
C ASP A 627 10.32 15.73 -13.75
N THR A 628 9.71 14.74 -14.35
CA THR A 628 8.61 13.98 -13.73
C THR A 628 8.84 12.47 -13.71
N GLY A 629 9.98 12.03 -14.22
CA GLY A 629 10.33 10.62 -14.34
C GLY A 629 9.56 9.88 -15.42
N ILE A 630 9.66 8.56 -15.38
CA ILE A 630 9.14 7.65 -16.39
C ILE A 630 7.66 7.33 -16.19
N ASP A 631 6.96 7.02 -17.26
CA ASP A 631 5.68 6.32 -17.26
C ASP A 631 5.83 4.87 -17.78
N SER A 632 4.80 4.07 -17.60
CA SER A 632 4.72 2.71 -18.12
C SER A 632 3.49 2.54 -18.99
N PRO A 633 3.57 1.78 -20.07
CA PRO A 633 2.41 1.46 -20.91
C PRO A 633 1.25 0.81 -20.14
N SER A 634 1.55 0.22 -18.98
CA SER A 634 0.53 -0.34 -18.06
C SER A 634 -0.25 0.70 -17.26
N GLY A 635 -0.09 2.00 -17.57
CA GLY A 635 -0.75 3.10 -16.87
C GLY A 635 -0.07 3.54 -15.57
N TRP A 636 1.06 2.93 -15.18
CA TRP A 636 1.84 3.41 -14.05
C TRP A 636 2.70 4.60 -14.46
N SER A 637 2.77 5.60 -13.61
CA SER A 637 3.55 6.83 -13.85
C SER A 637 4.33 7.20 -12.59
N ALA A 638 5.58 7.66 -12.75
CA ALA A 638 6.34 8.21 -11.63
C ALA A 638 5.71 9.51 -11.11
N GLY A 639 5.02 10.26 -11.97
CA GLY A 639 4.36 11.50 -11.60
C GLY A 639 3.30 11.34 -10.52
N ASP A 640 2.36 10.43 -10.70
CA ASP A 640 1.28 10.15 -9.74
C ASP A 640 1.69 9.20 -8.60
N SER A 641 2.64 8.30 -8.87
CA SER A 641 3.02 7.24 -7.93
C SER A 641 4.21 7.59 -7.03
N ILE A 642 5.07 8.54 -7.44
CA ILE A 642 6.27 8.94 -6.69
C ILE A 642 6.27 10.45 -6.43
N VAL A 643 6.23 11.29 -7.47
CA VAL A 643 6.42 12.74 -7.35
C VAL A 643 5.29 13.36 -6.53
N ALA A 644 4.03 13.12 -6.90
CA ALA A 644 2.89 13.70 -6.20
C ALA A 644 2.75 13.20 -4.74
N PRO A 645 2.90 11.90 -4.41
CA PRO A 645 2.90 11.44 -3.02
C PRO A 645 4.05 12.03 -2.19
N TYR A 646 5.25 12.14 -2.76
CA TYR A 646 6.36 12.80 -2.10
C TYR A 646 6.03 14.25 -1.77
N LEU A 647 5.60 15.03 -2.75
CA LEU A 647 5.24 16.46 -2.57
C LEU A 647 4.12 16.64 -1.55
N ARG A 648 3.07 15.82 -1.62
CA ARG A 648 1.98 15.85 -0.62
C ARG A 648 2.47 15.51 0.77
N GLY A 649 3.34 14.52 0.91
CA GLY A 649 3.96 14.15 2.16
C GLY A 649 4.82 15.27 2.75
N GLU A 650 5.41 16.11 1.91
CA GLU A 650 6.13 17.33 2.27
C GLU A 650 5.19 18.55 2.47
N GLY A 651 3.85 18.37 2.38
CA GLY A 651 2.86 19.42 2.59
C GLY A 651 2.58 20.29 1.35
N VAL A 652 3.15 19.97 0.19
CA VAL A 652 2.90 20.67 -1.08
C VAL A 652 1.55 20.24 -1.65
N ARG A 653 0.68 21.20 -1.92
CA ARG A 653 -0.64 20.98 -2.51
C ARG A 653 -0.73 21.40 -3.97
N ARG A 654 0.16 22.27 -4.38
CA ARG A 654 0.28 22.87 -5.70
C ARG A 654 1.75 23.06 -5.99
N VAL A 655 2.16 22.82 -7.22
CA VAL A 655 3.51 23.08 -7.69
C VAL A 655 3.56 24.48 -8.30
N ASP A 656 4.39 25.36 -7.73
CA ASP A 656 4.50 26.73 -8.23
C ASP A 656 5.18 26.80 -9.59
N ALA A 657 6.15 25.90 -9.84
CA ALA A 657 6.83 25.78 -11.13
C ALA A 657 7.19 24.35 -11.46
N LEU A 658 6.98 23.96 -12.71
CA LEU A 658 7.39 22.66 -13.27
C LEU A 658 8.30 22.89 -14.48
N ILE A 659 9.48 22.32 -14.46
CA ILE A 659 10.43 22.35 -15.58
C ILE A 659 10.44 20.97 -16.23
N LEU A 660 10.23 20.90 -17.53
CA LEU A 660 10.58 19.73 -18.33
C LEU A 660 11.88 20.01 -19.05
N SER A 661 12.90 19.23 -18.75
CA SER A 661 14.21 19.41 -19.36
C SER A 661 14.17 19.12 -20.87
N HIS A 662 13.57 17.98 -21.25
CA HIS A 662 13.35 17.55 -22.63
C HIS A 662 12.19 16.53 -22.71
N GLY A 663 11.90 15.98 -23.89
CA GLY A 663 10.70 15.20 -24.15
C GLY A 663 10.82 13.70 -23.92
N ASP A 664 12.01 13.18 -23.63
CA ASP A 664 12.22 11.76 -23.44
C ASP A 664 11.34 11.20 -22.30
N ARG A 665 10.96 9.97 -22.48
CA ARG A 665 9.97 9.31 -21.62
C ARG A 665 10.40 9.20 -20.17
N ASP A 666 11.67 9.05 -19.90
CA ASP A 666 12.23 8.96 -18.55
C ASP A 666 12.37 10.32 -17.85
N HIS A 667 12.01 11.42 -18.52
CA HIS A 667 11.95 12.79 -17.98
C HIS A 667 10.53 13.36 -17.99
N ALA A 668 9.86 13.30 -19.13
CA ALA A 668 8.53 13.88 -19.34
C ALA A 668 7.38 12.86 -19.22
N GLY A 669 7.66 11.55 -19.11
CA GLY A 669 6.62 10.50 -19.08
C GLY A 669 5.67 10.64 -17.89
N GLY A 670 6.16 11.07 -16.74
CA GLY A 670 5.35 11.26 -15.54
C GLY A 670 4.40 12.46 -15.56
N LEU A 671 4.50 13.35 -16.58
CA LEU A 671 3.76 14.61 -16.63
C LEU A 671 2.25 14.43 -16.51
N ALA A 672 1.67 13.61 -17.36
CA ALA A 672 0.21 13.39 -17.37
C ALA A 672 -0.29 12.86 -16.01
N GLY A 673 0.44 11.90 -15.40
CA GLY A 673 0.11 11.38 -14.09
C GLY A 673 0.22 12.41 -12.98
N LEU A 674 1.22 13.30 -13.02
CA LEU A 674 1.36 14.38 -12.06
C LEU A 674 0.20 15.38 -12.18
N LEU A 675 -0.10 15.83 -13.38
CA LEU A 675 -1.15 16.83 -13.65
C LEU A 675 -2.56 16.32 -13.31
N ALA A 676 -2.80 15.03 -13.46
CA ALA A 676 -4.08 14.42 -13.06
C ALA A 676 -4.36 14.54 -11.55
N VAL A 677 -3.32 14.66 -10.71
CA VAL A 677 -3.47 14.59 -9.25
C VAL A 677 -2.95 15.80 -8.50
N MET A 678 -2.23 16.72 -9.16
CA MET A 678 -1.63 17.90 -8.53
C MET A 678 -1.64 19.10 -9.47
N PRO A 679 -2.21 20.24 -9.04
CA PRO A 679 -2.18 21.47 -9.84
C PRO A 679 -0.75 21.99 -9.98
N VAL A 680 -0.47 22.59 -11.14
CA VAL A 680 0.78 23.26 -11.48
C VAL A 680 0.45 24.68 -11.94
N ASP A 681 1.12 25.69 -11.39
CA ASP A 681 0.82 27.09 -11.71
C ASP A 681 1.54 27.59 -12.96
N ARG A 682 2.79 27.11 -13.17
CA ARG A 682 3.66 27.61 -14.22
C ARG A 682 4.53 26.49 -14.76
N GLY A 683 4.67 26.42 -16.10
CA GLY A 683 5.51 25.47 -16.81
C GLY A 683 6.75 26.15 -17.43
N PHE A 684 7.87 25.43 -17.48
CA PHE A 684 9.05 25.80 -18.25
C PHE A 684 9.48 24.60 -19.09
N ALA A 685 9.76 24.81 -20.38
CA ALA A 685 10.18 23.74 -21.27
C ALA A 685 10.89 24.28 -22.52
N PRO A 686 11.67 23.46 -23.24
CA PRO A 686 12.10 23.77 -24.60
C PRO A 686 10.91 24.06 -25.52
N GLY A 687 11.07 24.92 -26.50
CA GLY A 687 9.96 25.41 -27.34
C GLY A 687 9.06 24.33 -27.94
N GLN A 688 9.60 23.16 -28.24
CA GLN A 688 8.87 22.00 -28.77
C GLN A 688 7.91 21.35 -27.80
N LEU A 689 8.15 21.43 -26.48
CA LEU A 689 7.36 20.78 -25.44
C LEU A 689 6.25 21.65 -24.85
N LYS A 690 6.15 22.91 -25.26
CA LYS A 690 5.07 23.81 -24.79
C LYS A 690 3.68 23.23 -25.06
N ALA A 691 3.51 22.50 -26.14
CA ALA A 691 2.24 21.86 -26.47
C ALA A 691 1.75 20.90 -25.39
N ARG A 692 2.64 20.17 -24.70
CA ARG A 692 2.26 19.23 -23.62
C ARG A 692 1.64 19.92 -22.40
N PHE A 693 2.00 21.17 -22.15
CA PHE A 693 1.40 21.98 -21.09
C PHE A 693 0.10 22.67 -21.55
N SER A 694 -0.04 22.92 -22.86
CA SER A 694 -1.20 23.62 -23.41
C SER A 694 -2.49 22.82 -23.24
N GLU A 695 -2.42 21.48 -23.29
CA GLU A 695 -3.57 20.59 -23.04
C GLU A 695 -4.10 20.75 -21.61
N ALA A 696 -3.26 21.10 -20.66
CA ALA A 696 -3.63 21.35 -19.27
C ALA A 696 -3.85 22.84 -18.94
N ALA A 697 -3.85 23.72 -19.94
CA ALA A 697 -4.01 25.18 -19.81
C ALA A 697 -2.98 25.83 -18.85
N ILE A 698 -1.77 25.27 -18.71
CA ILE A 698 -0.74 25.78 -17.83
C ILE A 698 0.09 26.84 -18.57
N PRO A 699 0.24 28.08 -18.02
CA PRO A 699 1.12 29.10 -18.58
C PRO A 699 2.55 28.58 -18.70
N THR A 700 3.10 28.53 -19.90
CA THR A 700 4.41 27.94 -20.16
C THR A 700 5.36 28.91 -20.85
N GLU A 701 6.52 29.08 -20.24
CA GLU A 701 7.62 29.91 -20.73
C GLU A 701 8.75 29.02 -21.29
N PRO A 702 9.51 29.48 -22.30
CA PRO A 702 10.66 28.74 -22.78
C PRO A 702 11.85 28.93 -21.82
N CYS A 703 12.62 27.88 -21.57
CA CYS A 703 13.95 27.98 -20.99
C CYS A 703 14.94 28.49 -22.04
N ILE A 704 15.38 29.73 -21.94
CA ILE A 704 16.31 30.36 -22.90
C ILE A 704 17.52 30.92 -22.16
N ALA A 705 18.72 30.55 -22.62
CA ALA A 705 19.98 31.04 -22.02
C ALA A 705 20.03 32.56 -21.88
N GLY A 706 20.57 33.01 -20.74
CA GLY A 706 20.67 34.44 -20.41
C GLY A 706 19.39 35.04 -19.80
N THR A 707 18.29 34.29 -19.72
CA THR A 707 17.10 34.72 -18.97
C THR A 707 17.11 34.16 -17.56
N SER A 708 16.38 34.79 -16.65
CA SER A 708 16.28 34.36 -15.28
C SER A 708 14.88 34.53 -14.70
N VAL A 709 14.51 33.69 -13.77
CA VAL A 709 13.24 33.74 -13.05
C VAL A 709 13.47 33.66 -11.55
N VAL A 710 12.79 34.51 -10.78
CA VAL A 710 12.77 34.41 -9.33
C VAL A 710 11.48 33.75 -8.90
N LEU A 711 11.59 32.64 -8.16
CA LEU A 711 10.48 31.92 -7.60
C LEU A 711 10.44 32.13 -6.09
N GLY A 712 9.23 32.30 -5.56
CA GLY A 712 9.02 32.54 -4.13
C GLY A 712 8.98 34.01 -3.74
N LYS A 713 8.77 34.23 -2.45
CA LYS A 713 8.65 35.57 -1.84
C LYS A 713 9.59 35.68 -0.66
N GLN A 714 10.10 36.91 -0.42
CA GLN A 714 10.93 37.23 0.75
C GLN A 714 12.17 36.31 0.90
N ALA A 715 12.48 35.90 2.14
CA ALA A 715 13.67 35.13 2.49
C ALA A 715 13.76 33.73 1.87
N GLY A 716 12.64 33.18 1.42
CA GLY A 716 12.57 31.88 0.77
C GLY A 716 12.71 31.89 -0.75
N ALA A 717 12.87 33.10 -1.34
CA ALA A 717 13.01 33.20 -2.79
C ALA A 717 14.33 32.61 -3.28
N PHE A 718 14.28 31.91 -4.40
CA PHE A 718 15.45 31.43 -5.11
C PHE A 718 15.40 31.86 -6.59
N LYS A 719 16.56 32.03 -7.18
CA LYS A 719 16.73 32.46 -8.57
C LYS A 719 17.09 31.25 -9.43
N LEU A 720 16.45 31.14 -10.60
CA LEU A 720 16.80 30.23 -11.66
C LEU A 720 17.40 31.02 -12.81
N ASP A 721 18.64 30.75 -13.18
CA ASP A 721 19.29 31.29 -14.36
C ASP A 721 19.35 30.18 -15.42
N TRP A 722 18.78 30.46 -16.59
CA TRP A 722 18.83 29.53 -17.70
C TRP A 722 20.17 29.67 -18.41
N LEU A 723 20.93 28.57 -18.48
CA LEU A 723 22.22 28.51 -19.16
C LEU A 723 22.13 27.91 -20.56
N TRP A 724 21.09 27.10 -20.83
CA TRP A 724 20.84 26.41 -22.08
C TRP A 724 19.35 26.07 -22.22
N PRO A 725 18.77 25.99 -23.43
CA PRO A 725 19.31 26.25 -24.78
C PRO A 725 19.38 27.76 -25.13
N GLU A 726 20.15 28.09 -26.17
CA GLU A 726 20.31 29.47 -26.65
C GLU A 726 19.10 30.00 -27.44
N SER A 727 18.26 29.12 -27.98
CA SER A 727 17.11 29.48 -28.78
C SER A 727 15.99 28.42 -28.68
N THR A 728 14.76 28.84 -29.01
CA THR A 728 13.61 27.93 -29.07
C THR A 728 13.55 27.12 -30.37
N ALA A 729 14.24 27.56 -31.42
CA ALA A 729 14.32 26.86 -32.69
C ALA A 729 15.57 25.98 -32.71
N LEU A 730 15.39 24.72 -32.33
CA LEU A 730 16.47 23.77 -32.18
C LEU A 730 16.34 22.66 -33.25
N THR A 731 17.47 22.29 -33.85
CA THR A 731 17.57 21.17 -34.76
C THR A 731 18.61 20.19 -34.22
N GLY A 732 18.35 18.89 -34.33
CA GLY A 732 19.25 17.84 -33.85
C GLY A 732 18.65 16.92 -32.79
N GLU A 733 19.50 16.26 -32.03
CA GLU A 733 19.11 15.31 -31.02
C GLU A 733 18.33 15.98 -29.85
N GLU A 734 17.28 15.35 -29.37
CA GLU A 734 16.38 15.90 -28.33
C GLU A 734 17.13 16.23 -27.05
N ASN A 735 18.06 15.37 -26.64
CA ASN A 735 18.89 15.58 -25.45
C ASN A 735 19.74 16.86 -25.50
N ALA A 736 20.20 17.25 -26.71
CA ALA A 736 20.94 18.49 -26.86
C ALA A 736 20.09 19.74 -26.61
N HIS A 737 18.80 19.61 -26.49
CA HIS A 737 17.85 20.69 -26.23
C HIS A 737 17.42 20.78 -24.74
N SER A 738 17.95 19.92 -23.87
CA SER A 738 17.59 19.91 -22.47
C SER A 738 17.78 21.27 -21.81
N CYS A 739 16.79 21.72 -21.04
CA CYS A 739 16.93 22.91 -20.23
C CYS A 739 18.03 22.73 -19.17
N VAL A 740 19.03 23.62 -19.15
CA VAL A 740 20.04 23.68 -18.10
C VAL A 740 19.77 24.91 -17.24
N ALA A 741 19.55 24.66 -15.95
CA ALA A 741 19.22 25.68 -14.99
C ALA A 741 20.25 25.74 -13.84
N LEU A 742 20.72 26.95 -13.52
CA LEU A 742 21.44 27.22 -12.30
C LEU A 742 20.48 27.79 -11.25
N LEU A 743 20.21 27.02 -10.22
CA LEU A 743 19.44 27.48 -9.07
C LEU A 743 20.40 28.14 -8.08
N GLN A 744 20.06 29.35 -7.66
CA GLN A 744 20.84 30.13 -6.69
C GLN A 744 19.96 30.50 -5.48
N TRP A 745 20.45 30.20 -4.28
CA TRP A 745 19.78 30.54 -3.02
C TRP A 745 20.81 30.88 -1.95
N ARG A 746 20.80 32.10 -1.45
CA ARG A 746 21.71 32.57 -0.38
C ARG A 746 23.19 32.17 -0.56
N GLY A 747 23.72 32.29 -1.79
CA GLY A 747 25.09 31.90 -2.13
C GLY A 747 25.26 30.44 -2.55
N HIS A 748 24.32 29.57 -2.24
CA HIS A 748 24.35 28.19 -2.71
C HIS A 748 23.97 28.07 -4.17
N ARG A 749 24.67 27.19 -4.87
CA ARG A 749 24.57 27.03 -6.34
C ARG A 749 24.30 25.57 -6.68
N ILE A 750 23.17 25.30 -7.29
CA ILE A 750 22.75 23.95 -7.71
C ILE A 750 22.59 23.94 -9.23
N LEU A 751 23.30 23.05 -9.92
CA LEU A 751 23.25 22.92 -11.39
C LEU A 751 22.39 21.72 -11.78
N LEU A 752 21.31 22.01 -12.52
CA LEU A 752 20.35 21.06 -13.05
C LEU A 752 20.53 20.98 -14.56
N THR A 753 20.88 19.82 -15.11
CA THR A 753 21.44 19.70 -16.46
C THR A 753 20.54 18.96 -17.45
N GLY A 754 19.51 18.24 -16.99
CA GLY A 754 18.81 17.28 -17.86
C GLY A 754 19.80 16.30 -18.49
N ASP A 755 19.61 15.98 -19.76
CA ASP A 755 20.40 14.95 -20.46
C ASP A 755 21.37 15.50 -21.52
N ILE A 756 21.88 16.71 -21.29
CA ILE A 756 22.82 17.34 -22.22
C ILE A 756 24.01 16.43 -22.58
N PRO A 757 24.37 16.30 -23.86
CA PRO A 757 25.56 15.58 -24.31
C PRO A 757 26.85 16.40 -24.10
N ALA A 758 28.00 15.74 -24.16
CA ALA A 758 29.33 16.37 -23.99
C ALA A 758 29.62 17.52 -24.97
N SER A 759 28.95 17.60 -26.11
CA SER A 759 29.03 18.71 -27.05
C SER A 759 28.47 19.99 -26.44
N VAL A 760 27.32 19.94 -25.79
CA VAL A 760 26.65 21.05 -25.10
C VAL A 760 27.48 21.44 -23.87
N GLU A 761 27.99 20.48 -23.11
CA GLU A 761 28.84 20.74 -21.94
C GLU A 761 30.08 21.57 -22.29
N ARG A 762 30.77 21.22 -23.36
CA ARG A 762 31.94 22.00 -23.86
C ARG A 762 31.54 23.42 -24.28
N ARG A 763 30.35 23.57 -24.89
CA ARG A 763 29.83 24.88 -25.29
C ARG A 763 29.52 25.75 -24.07
N LEU A 764 28.87 25.19 -23.07
CA LEU A 764 28.64 25.88 -21.79
C LEU A 764 29.94 26.32 -21.15
N ALA A 765 30.96 25.45 -21.12
CA ALA A 765 32.26 25.78 -20.53
C ALA A 765 32.97 26.91 -21.29
N SER A 766 32.81 26.98 -22.61
CA SER A 766 33.37 28.06 -23.42
C SER A 766 32.58 29.38 -23.34
N GLN A 767 31.26 29.28 -23.16
CA GLN A 767 30.35 30.42 -23.10
C GLN A 767 30.40 31.13 -21.73
N TYR A 768 30.65 30.38 -20.68
CA TYR A 768 30.72 30.86 -19.29
C TYR A 768 32.07 30.49 -18.65
N PRO A 769 33.21 31.07 -19.10
CA PRO A 769 34.54 30.66 -18.62
C PRO A 769 34.78 30.93 -17.14
N ASP A 770 34.19 32.00 -16.60
CA ASP A 770 34.30 32.43 -15.20
C ASP A 770 33.23 31.81 -14.30
N PHE A 771 32.73 30.62 -14.62
CA PHE A 771 31.68 29.99 -13.85
C PHE A 771 32.17 29.57 -12.45
N ALA A 772 31.51 30.05 -11.41
CA ALA A 772 31.86 29.69 -10.04
C ALA A 772 31.48 28.23 -9.72
N ALA A 773 32.20 27.61 -8.81
CA ALA A 773 31.93 26.26 -8.35
C ALA A 773 30.49 26.08 -7.88
N VAL A 774 29.92 24.88 -8.07
CA VAL A 774 28.58 24.56 -7.61
C VAL A 774 28.61 23.63 -6.37
N ASP A 775 27.70 23.83 -5.45
CA ASP A 775 27.56 22.98 -4.26
C ASP A 775 27.02 21.60 -4.61
N LEU A 776 26.12 21.56 -5.61
CA LEU A 776 25.45 20.34 -6.08
C LEU A 776 25.29 20.35 -7.59
N LEU A 777 25.67 19.25 -8.23
CA LEU A 777 25.38 18.93 -9.62
C LEU A 777 24.48 17.71 -9.69
N VAL A 778 23.38 17.80 -10.43
CA VAL A 778 22.70 16.59 -10.90
C VAL A 778 23.32 16.17 -12.20
N ALA A 779 23.93 14.98 -12.23
CA ALA A 779 24.76 14.54 -13.34
C ALA A 779 23.94 14.39 -14.63
N PRO A 780 24.40 14.97 -15.77
CA PRO A 780 23.68 14.88 -17.01
C PRO A 780 23.58 13.43 -17.52
N HIS A 781 22.45 13.13 -18.14
CA HIS A 781 22.16 11.86 -18.81
C HIS A 781 22.43 10.64 -17.92
N HIS A 782 22.03 10.76 -16.64
CA HIS A 782 22.14 9.70 -15.62
C HIS A 782 23.58 9.19 -15.38
N GLY A 783 24.61 9.93 -15.84
CA GLY A 783 26.00 9.49 -15.84
C GLY A 783 26.37 8.58 -17.01
N SER A 784 25.77 8.81 -18.18
CA SER A 784 26.16 8.15 -19.43
C SER A 784 27.58 8.53 -19.89
N ARG A 785 28.24 7.64 -20.67
CA ARG A 785 29.52 7.96 -21.35
C ARG A 785 29.42 9.10 -22.33
N SER A 786 28.25 9.36 -22.92
CA SER A 786 28.03 10.45 -23.87
C SER A 786 28.00 11.83 -23.24
N SER A 787 28.02 11.89 -21.90
CA SER A 787 27.91 13.10 -21.07
C SER A 787 28.92 13.10 -19.93
N SER A 788 28.80 14.09 -19.04
CA SER A 788 29.67 14.25 -17.87
C SER A 788 31.15 14.29 -18.23
N SER A 789 31.48 15.07 -19.26
CA SER A 789 32.83 15.20 -19.80
C SER A 789 33.79 15.86 -18.80
N LEU A 790 35.09 15.68 -18.99
CA LEU A 790 36.09 16.38 -18.16
C LEU A 790 35.90 17.89 -18.20
N ALA A 791 35.46 18.44 -19.36
CA ALA A 791 35.17 19.86 -19.49
C ALA A 791 34.06 20.33 -18.53
N LEU A 792 32.97 19.55 -18.40
CA LEU A 792 31.93 19.86 -17.42
C LEU A 792 32.45 19.81 -16.00
N VAL A 793 33.19 18.75 -15.64
CA VAL A 793 33.72 18.57 -14.28
C VAL A 793 34.65 19.71 -13.87
N GLN A 794 35.56 20.12 -14.76
CA GLN A 794 36.50 21.21 -14.52
C GLN A 794 35.83 22.58 -14.52
N TRP A 795 34.78 22.76 -15.30
CA TRP A 795 34.02 24.00 -15.40
C TRP A 795 33.10 24.17 -14.17
N ALA A 796 32.27 23.16 -13.85
CA ALA A 796 31.30 23.26 -12.77
C ALA A 796 31.92 23.04 -11.37
N ARG A 797 33.04 22.30 -11.29
CA ARG A 797 33.74 21.97 -10.02
C ARG A 797 32.79 21.62 -8.89
N PRO A 798 31.93 20.61 -9.07
CA PRO A 798 30.87 20.32 -8.10
C PRO A 798 31.46 19.76 -6.79
N GLY A 799 31.05 20.30 -5.67
CA GLY A 799 31.36 19.73 -4.35
C GLY A 799 30.64 18.39 -4.15
N ARG A 800 29.43 18.25 -4.69
CA ARG A 800 28.61 17.05 -4.65
C ARG A 800 27.99 16.76 -6.01
N VAL A 801 27.90 15.46 -6.37
CA VAL A 801 27.23 15.02 -7.60
C VAL A 801 26.23 13.92 -7.29
N VAL A 802 25.02 14.00 -7.86
CA VAL A 802 23.99 12.97 -7.76
C VAL A 802 23.71 12.37 -9.12
N PHE A 803 23.79 11.06 -9.21
CA PHE A 803 23.35 10.26 -10.35
C PHE A 803 21.93 9.77 -10.09
N SER A 804 20.97 10.20 -10.92
CA SER A 804 19.62 9.64 -10.93
C SER A 804 19.59 8.45 -11.88
N ALA A 805 19.68 7.23 -11.37
CA ALA A 805 19.84 6.03 -12.21
C ALA A 805 19.04 4.84 -11.67
N GLY A 806 18.70 3.90 -12.55
CA GLY A 806 18.05 2.65 -12.19
C GLY A 806 19.04 1.59 -11.70
N PHE A 807 18.66 0.85 -10.68
CA PHE A 807 19.52 -0.20 -10.11
C PHE A 807 19.86 -1.27 -11.15
N ARG A 808 21.18 -1.40 -11.44
CA ARG A 808 21.71 -2.33 -12.44
C ARG A 808 20.91 -2.32 -13.75
N HIS A 809 20.54 -1.13 -14.19
CA HIS A 809 19.81 -0.96 -15.44
C HIS A 809 20.68 -1.37 -16.64
N HIS A 810 20.04 -1.83 -17.72
CA HIS A 810 20.75 -2.36 -18.89
C HIS A 810 21.66 -1.35 -19.61
N PHE A 811 21.43 -0.05 -19.42
CA PHE A 811 22.35 0.99 -19.94
C PHE A 811 23.65 1.08 -19.13
N GLY A 812 23.73 0.48 -17.92
CA GLY A 812 24.93 0.51 -17.09
C GLY A 812 25.24 1.90 -16.50
N HIS A 813 24.22 2.76 -16.32
CA HIS A 813 24.38 4.07 -15.69
C HIS A 813 24.34 3.98 -14.16
N PRO A 814 25.11 4.83 -13.43
CA PRO A 814 26.19 5.67 -13.95
C PRO A 814 27.36 4.81 -14.42
N HIS A 815 28.01 5.24 -15.51
CA HIS A 815 29.16 4.52 -16.03
C HIS A 815 30.37 4.64 -15.09
N PRO A 816 31.14 3.57 -14.84
CA PRO A 816 32.28 3.61 -13.93
C PRO A 816 33.29 4.72 -14.23
N ASP A 817 33.64 4.93 -15.52
CA ASP A 817 34.57 5.99 -15.93
C ASP A 817 34.06 7.41 -15.58
N VAL A 818 32.72 7.59 -15.59
CA VAL A 818 32.10 8.87 -15.23
C VAL A 818 32.16 9.06 -13.71
N VAL A 819 31.88 8.02 -12.94
CA VAL A 819 31.97 8.04 -11.48
C VAL A 819 33.40 8.37 -11.04
N GLU A 820 34.40 7.67 -11.64
CA GLU A 820 35.82 7.89 -11.35
C GLU A 820 36.26 9.32 -11.67
N ARG A 821 35.76 9.91 -12.76
CA ARG A 821 36.06 11.30 -13.17
C ARG A 821 35.65 12.31 -12.12
N PHE A 822 34.45 12.18 -11.54
CA PHE A 822 34.00 13.04 -10.44
C PHE A 822 34.71 12.74 -9.13
N ALA A 823 35.02 11.48 -8.82
CA ALA A 823 35.80 11.10 -7.66
C ALA A 823 37.21 11.70 -7.72
N ALA A 824 37.89 11.61 -8.85
CA ALA A 824 39.21 12.23 -9.08
C ALA A 824 39.21 13.75 -8.94
N ALA A 825 38.07 14.39 -9.21
CA ALA A 825 37.89 15.83 -9.01
C ALA A 825 37.56 16.21 -7.55
N GLY A 826 37.45 15.23 -6.63
CA GLY A 826 37.12 15.45 -5.22
C GLY A 826 35.62 15.63 -4.93
N SER A 827 34.75 15.37 -5.86
CA SER A 827 33.31 15.45 -5.64
C SER A 827 32.79 14.31 -4.76
N GLN A 828 31.90 14.62 -3.82
CA GLN A 828 31.16 13.62 -3.08
C GLN A 828 30.04 13.02 -3.94
N ILE A 829 29.98 11.69 -4.06
CA ILE A 829 29.15 10.98 -5.03
C ILE A 829 27.94 10.36 -4.38
N PHE A 830 26.77 10.57 -4.97
CA PHE A 830 25.50 9.98 -4.60
C PHE A 830 24.85 9.29 -5.80
N ASN A 831 24.13 8.18 -5.54
CA ASN A 831 23.44 7.41 -6.57
C ASN A 831 22.08 6.97 -6.05
N THR A 832 20.99 7.42 -6.70
CA THR A 832 19.62 7.07 -6.28
C THR A 832 19.37 5.56 -6.35
N ALA A 833 20.01 4.85 -7.29
CA ALA A 833 19.89 3.39 -7.40
C ALA A 833 20.31 2.66 -6.12
N GLU A 834 21.34 3.14 -5.42
CA GLU A 834 21.89 2.53 -4.23
C GLU A 834 21.32 3.14 -2.92
N MET A 835 21.03 4.44 -2.95
CA MET A 835 20.72 5.24 -1.76
C MET A 835 19.22 5.56 -1.62
N GLY A 836 18.40 5.26 -2.67
CA GLY A 836 17.05 5.78 -2.78
C GLY A 836 17.06 7.28 -3.04
N ALA A 837 15.97 7.99 -2.73
CA ALA A 837 15.96 9.43 -2.84
C ALA A 837 17.06 10.06 -1.99
N VAL A 838 17.74 11.08 -2.55
CA VAL A 838 18.81 11.84 -1.89
C VAL A 838 18.31 13.26 -1.66
N ARG A 839 18.22 13.67 -0.39
CA ARG A 839 17.77 15.00 0.01
C ARG A 839 18.94 15.80 0.57
N PHE A 840 19.13 16.97 0.04
CA PHE A 840 20.04 17.99 0.55
C PHE A 840 19.21 19.12 1.16
N GLU A 841 19.58 19.56 2.35
CA GLU A 841 18.87 20.61 3.09
C GLU A 841 19.89 21.62 3.63
N TRP A 842 19.80 22.86 3.14
CA TRP A 842 20.57 24.00 3.62
C TRP A 842 19.69 24.83 4.53
N SER A 843 20.19 25.23 5.70
CA SER A 843 19.47 26.06 6.65
C SER A 843 20.29 27.31 7.00
N GLY A 844 19.69 28.50 6.86
CA GLY A 844 20.31 29.77 7.19
C GLY A 844 21.60 30.05 6.40
N GLU A 845 22.67 30.38 7.09
CA GLU A 845 24.02 30.65 6.56
C GLU A 845 24.95 29.42 6.67
N ALA A 846 24.40 28.25 6.98
CA ALA A 846 25.22 27.06 7.13
C ALA A 846 25.87 26.64 5.78
N GLU A 847 27.21 26.61 5.75
CA GLU A 847 27.95 26.19 4.53
C GLU A 847 27.63 24.78 4.06
N ASN A 848 27.28 23.88 4.96
CA ASN A 848 27.07 22.47 4.66
C ASN A 848 25.60 22.07 4.70
N ALA A 849 25.16 21.33 3.66
CA ALA A 849 23.85 20.72 3.64
C ALA A 849 23.76 19.55 4.62
N VAL A 850 22.61 19.41 5.28
CA VAL A 850 22.21 18.15 5.89
C VAL A 850 21.77 17.19 4.79
N ILE A 851 22.35 15.99 4.74
CA ILE A 851 22.08 15.02 3.68
C ILE A 851 21.29 13.86 4.29
N ARG A 852 20.19 13.48 3.62
CA ARG A 852 19.35 12.36 4.03
C ARG A 852 19.16 11.39 2.87
N LEU A 853 19.45 10.12 3.13
CA LEU A 853 19.34 9.03 2.15
C LEU A 853 18.12 8.16 2.48
N ALA A 854 17.19 8.02 1.54
CA ALA A 854 15.93 7.34 1.81
C ALA A 854 16.10 5.84 2.09
N ARG A 855 17.08 5.18 1.45
CA ARG A 855 17.36 3.75 1.64
C ARG A 855 18.14 3.47 2.93
N CYS A 856 18.78 4.45 3.51
CA CYS A 856 19.46 4.34 4.82
C CYS A 856 18.49 4.43 6.01
N ARG A 857 17.18 4.45 5.76
CA ARG A 857 16.18 4.23 6.80
C ARG A 857 16.38 2.84 7.39
N ASN A 858 16.46 2.77 8.72
CA ASN A 858 16.71 1.54 9.47
C ASN A 858 15.53 0.55 9.36
N ARG A 859 15.50 -0.23 8.27
CA ARG A 859 14.52 -1.29 8.01
C ARG A 859 15.24 -2.53 7.51
N PHE A 860 15.01 -3.69 8.13
CA PHE A 860 15.72 -4.93 7.82
C PHE A 860 15.55 -5.43 6.37
N TRP A 861 14.48 -5.05 5.69
CA TRP A 861 14.23 -5.46 4.30
C TRP A 861 14.91 -4.60 3.26
N TYR A 862 15.42 -3.42 3.62
CA TYR A 862 16.31 -2.65 2.77
C TYR A 862 17.72 -3.19 2.94
N LYS A 863 18.35 -3.56 1.84
CA LYS A 863 19.75 -3.87 1.90
C LYS A 863 20.51 -2.55 2.02
N ASN A 864 21.05 -2.31 3.20
CA ASN A 864 21.90 -1.16 3.45
C ASN A 864 23.21 -1.36 2.69
N SER A 865 23.56 -0.45 1.80
CA SER A 865 24.91 -0.39 1.25
C SER A 865 25.90 -0.05 2.37
N ALA A 866 27.16 -0.46 2.23
CA ALA A 866 28.24 -0.05 3.14
C ALA A 866 28.29 1.49 3.30
N LEU A 867 27.85 2.22 2.26
CA LEU A 867 27.69 3.68 2.25
C LEU A 867 26.73 4.23 3.32
N CYS A 868 25.77 3.41 3.81
CA CYS A 868 24.89 3.87 4.88
C CYS A 868 25.55 3.86 6.28
N GLU A 869 26.70 3.25 6.44
CA GLU A 869 27.41 3.23 7.73
C GLU A 869 28.00 4.60 8.06
N ASP A 870 28.47 5.32 7.05
CA ASP A 870 29.04 6.66 7.17
C ASP A 870 27.98 7.76 7.36
N TRP A 871 26.69 7.47 7.11
CA TRP A 871 25.57 8.44 7.13
C TRP A 871 24.54 8.16 8.22
N ARG A 872 24.84 7.27 9.16
CA ARG A 872 24.00 7.07 10.35
C ARG A 872 24.20 8.21 11.33
N MET A 873 23.41 9.26 11.23
CA MET A 873 23.19 10.24 12.28
C MET A 873 21.74 10.21 12.77
#